data_a5f805586d71744a0e3355e7ab5bf9de
#
_entry.id   a5f805586d71744a0e3355e7ab5bf9de
#
_cell.length_a   1.000
_cell.length_b   1.000
_cell.length_c   1.000
_cell.angle_alpha   90.00
_cell.angle_beta   90.00
_cell.angle_gamma   90.00
#
_symmetry.space_group_name_H-M   'P 1'
#
loop_
_entity.id
_entity.type
_entity.pdbx_description
1 polymer ?
#
loop_
_entity_poly.entity_id
_entity_poly.type
_entity_poly.pdbx_seq_one_letter_code
_entity_poly.pdbx_strand_id
1 'polypeptide(L)'
;STSAVTTLEVKAPNKWSAETPYRYTLVGQLKDKKGRVVETVSTSFGFRKVEIKDTPASADEFGLAGRYYYINGKPVKLKGVNRQEISPETGNTITAKQMEEEIMLMKRGNINHVRNSHYSCQNIWYYLCDKYGIYLEDEANIESHEYYYGEESLSHVPEFEAAHVARVMELAHEHVNAPSIVIWSLGNEAGPGVNFVKAYDALHRFDASRPVQYERNNDIVDMGSNQYPSIPWVREAVKGKYDIKYPFHISEYAHSMGNAVGNLIDYWQAIESTNFFCGAAIWDWVDQALYTYDPKTGDRYLAYGGDFGDKPNSGMFCMNGILFPGHRPKPQYYEVKKVYQNVGVKAVDMTKGEIEVFNKAYFTPLSGYQMVWSLYKDGQKVQESTAFRGPRNIVGPRESVRYAIPYDFASLDPQSEYFVKVQFLLAQDEPWAKKGFVQMEEQLPVKAAGVNPSLKEVTASMAKPKMTEEGDFTRVEGNGFVAVFDNKQGTLHSLVYNGKQMLREGEGPKLDALRAPTDNDNWMYQPWYQNGLHNLKHKVVALKVLEGNKGKSNTIQLMYTVESQAPNAAALLGGTSGRYSVKEDTNKPFGPDDFKFTTNQIWTIYADGSIELQSGITSNNSSLVLPRIGYAMQLPEALQQYTYYGRGPQNNYNDRKTGAFIEQHTSCLLYTSP
;
A
#
# COMPACT_ATOMS: atom_id res chain seq x y z
N SER A 1 24.40 -42.75 -23.38
CA SER A 1 24.22 -42.30 -21.99
C SER A 1 23.61 -43.42 -21.16
N THR A 2 24.12 -43.63 -19.94
CA THR A 2 23.60 -44.63 -19.02
C THR A 2 22.90 -43.85 -17.89
N SER A 3 21.64 -44.16 -17.65
CA SER A 3 20.90 -43.59 -16.52
C SER A 3 20.74 -44.66 -15.42
N ALA A 4 20.78 -44.22 -14.16
CA ALA A 4 20.44 -45.04 -13.02
C ALA A 4 19.33 -44.34 -12.21
N VAL A 5 18.31 -45.11 -11.83
CA VAL A 5 17.22 -44.63 -10.97
C VAL A 5 17.35 -45.30 -9.61
N THR A 6 17.33 -44.52 -8.55
CA THR A 6 17.35 -45.00 -7.17
C THR A 6 16.17 -44.35 -6.41
N THR A 7 15.47 -45.19 -5.65
CA THR A 7 14.39 -44.74 -4.77
C THR A 7 14.88 -44.78 -3.32
N LEU A 8 14.73 -43.66 -2.62
CA LEU A 8 15.01 -43.53 -1.19
C LEU A 8 13.71 -43.27 -0.44
N GLU A 9 13.43 -44.08 0.59
CA GLU A 9 12.30 -43.77 1.48
C GLU A 9 12.76 -42.94 2.67
N VAL A 10 12.11 -41.82 2.92
CA VAL A 10 12.32 -40.97 4.11
C VAL A 10 11.04 -41.00 4.92
N LYS A 11 11.08 -41.62 6.12
CA LYS A 11 9.91 -41.70 7.01
C LYS A 11 9.69 -40.40 7.76
N ALA A 12 8.43 -39.89 7.72
CA ALA A 12 7.99 -38.71 8.43
C ALA A 12 8.92 -37.47 8.25
N PRO A 13 9.23 -37.06 7.02
CA PRO A 13 10.17 -35.97 6.79
C PRO A 13 9.62 -34.65 7.34
N ASN A 14 10.52 -33.77 7.82
CA ASN A 14 10.20 -32.38 8.05
C ASN A 14 9.82 -31.74 6.71
N LYS A 15 8.61 -31.15 6.66
CA LYS A 15 8.09 -30.56 5.41
C LYS A 15 8.57 -29.15 5.25
N TRP A 16 8.87 -28.78 4.02
CA TRP A 16 9.17 -27.41 3.62
C TRP A 16 7.88 -26.60 3.45
N SER A 17 7.85 -25.39 4.00
CA SER A 17 6.85 -24.37 3.71
C SER A 17 7.48 -22.97 3.85
N ALA A 18 6.81 -21.89 3.40
CA ALA A 18 7.33 -20.54 3.62
C ALA A 18 7.39 -20.14 5.11
N GLU A 19 6.61 -20.80 5.97
CA GLU A 19 6.65 -20.59 7.43
C GLU A 19 7.75 -21.45 8.10
N THR A 20 8.06 -22.62 7.54
CA THR A 20 9.05 -23.59 8.06
C THR A 20 9.89 -24.14 6.91
N PRO A 21 10.88 -23.39 6.40
CA PRO A 21 11.62 -23.75 5.20
C PRO A 21 12.71 -24.79 5.46
N TYR A 22 12.32 -25.99 5.90
CA TYR A 22 13.25 -27.08 6.22
C TYR A 22 13.80 -27.72 4.95
N ARG A 23 15.11 -27.80 4.83
CA ARG A 23 15.81 -28.34 3.68
C ARG A 23 16.65 -29.55 4.05
N TYR A 24 16.75 -30.49 3.12
CA TYR A 24 17.69 -31.60 3.12
C TYR A 24 18.76 -31.39 2.07
N THR A 25 19.90 -32.04 2.21
CA THR A 25 20.91 -32.08 1.18
C THR A 25 20.95 -33.53 0.61
N LEU A 26 20.67 -33.66 -0.68
CA LEU A 26 20.87 -34.90 -1.42
C LEU A 26 22.29 -34.91 -1.92
N VAL A 27 23.04 -35.99 -1.58
CA VAL A 27 24.43 -36.21 -2.02
C VAL A 27 24.52 -37.47 -2.86
N GLY A 28 24.92 -37.32 -4.10
CA GLY A 28 25.17 -38.41 -5.02
C GLY A 28 26.69 -38.64 -5.19
N GLN A 29 27.12 -39.88 -5.10
CA GLN A 29 28.52 -40.24 -5.34
C GLN A 29 28.63 -41.25 -6.47
N LEU A 30 29.36 -40.90 -7.51
CA LEU A 30 29.78 -41.82 -8.56
C LEU A 30 31.04 -42.56 -8.09
N LYS A 31 31.01 -43.89 -8.08
CA LYS A 31 32.15 -44.74 -7.69
C LYS A 31 32.61 -45.59 -8.86
N ASP A 32 33.91 -45.77 -8.96
CA ASP A 32 34.51 -46.72 -9.91
C ASP A 32 34.28 -48.19 -9.49
N LYS A 33 34.70 -49.14 -10.34
CA LYS A 33 34.58 -50.56 -10.07
C LYS A 33 35.36 -51.05 -8.81
N LYS A 34 36.27 -50.23 -8.29
CA LYS A 34 37.03 -50.48 -7.05
C LYS A 34 36.41 -49.78 -5.83
N GLY A 35 35.26 -49.13 -5.97
CA GLY A 35 34.57 -48.41 -4.90
C GLY A 35 35.14 -47.04 -4.57
N ARG A 36 36.09 -46.50 -5.36
CA ARG A 36 36.65 -45.16 -5.14
C ARG A 36 35.70 -44.13 -5.69
N VAL A 37 35.47 -43.04 -4.94
CA VAL A 37 34.66 -41.92 -5.38
C VAL A 37 35.36 -41.22 -6.53
N VAL A 38 34.69 -41.13 -7.66
CA VAL A 38 35.12 -40.43 -8.87
C VAL A 38 34.56 -39.01 -8.92
N GLU A 39 33.30 -38.88 -8.49
CA GLU A 39 32.60 -37.60 -8.49
C GLU A 39 31.60 -37.55 -7.35
N THR A 40 31.40 -36.38 -6.78
CA THR A 40 30.35 -36.11 -5.79
C THR A 40 29.54 -34.89 -6.25
N VAL A 41 28.23 -35.08 -6.35
CA VAL A 41 27.29 -34.02 -6.63
C VAL A 41 26.33 -33.85 -5.46
N SER A 42 25.90 -32.64 -5.19
CA SER A 42 24.92 -32.37 -4.16
C SER A 42 23.90 -31.30 -4.59
N THR A 43 22.67 -31.45 -4.11
CA THR A 43 21.61 -30.46 -4.31
C THR A 43 20.80 -30.31 -3.04
N SER A 44 20.25 -29.07 -2.85
CA SER A 44 19.27 -28.82 -1.79
C SER A 44 17.91 -29.36 -2.20
N PHE A 45 17.17 -29.92 -1.24
CA PHE A 45 15.85 -30.48 -1.47
C PHE A 45 14.93 -30.23 -0.28
N GLY A 46 13.61 -29.98 -0.56
CA GLY A 46 12.57 -29.82 0.45
C GLY A 46 11.35 -30.71 0.17
N PHE A 47 10.95 -31.50 1.17
CA PHE A 47 9.71 -32.26 1.05
C PHE A 47 8.48 -31.37 1.19
N ARG A 48 7.66 -31.31 0.17
CA ARG A 48 6.36 -30.65 0.20
C ARG A 48 5.39 -31.31 -0.76
N LYS A 49 4.11 -31.10 -0.55
CA LYS A 49 3.05 -31.54 -1.48
C LYS A 49 2.18 -30.35 -1.83
N VAL A 50 2.01 -30.09 -3.12
CA VAL A 50 1.05 -29.10 -3.64
C VAL A 50 -0.10 -29.87 -4.29
N GLU A 51 -1.33 -29.48 -4.02
CA GLU A 51 -2.52 -30.18 -4.50
C GLU A 51 -3.64 -29.22 -4.82
N ILE A 52 -4.38 -29.50 -5.88
CA ILE A 52 -5.72 -28.97 -6.11
C ILE A 52 -6.69 -30.14 -5.97
N LYS A 53 -7.67 -30.02 -5.09
CA LYS A 53 -8.64 -31.10 -4.85
C LYS A 53 -10.03 -30.60 -4.47
N ASP A 54 -11.02 -31.40 -4.81
CA ASP A 54 -12.38 -31.21 -4.36
C ASP A 54 -12.46 -31.45 -2.83
N THR A 55 -13.09 -30.54 -2.14
CA THR A 55 -13.20 -30.52 -0.69
C THR A 55 -14.66 -30.41 -0.28
N PRO A 56 -15.19 -31.35 0.52
CA PRO A 56 -16.56 -31.26 1.03
C PRO A 56 -16.67 -30.15 2.07
N ALA A 57 -17.85 -29.57 2.21
CA ALA A 57 -18.13 -28.49 3.18
C ALA A 57 -17.71 -28.84 4.62
N SER A 58 -17.82 -30.10 5.02
CA SER A 58 -17.43 -30.58 6.35
C SER A 58 -15.93 -30.56 6.62
N ALA A 59 -15.11 -30.45 5.59
CA ALA A 59 -13.64 -30.42 5.69
C ALA A 59 -13.05 -29.00 5.42
N ASP A 60 -13.91 -28.02 5.12
CA ASP A 60 -13.54 -26.63 4.91
C ASP A 60 -13.78 -25.77 6.14
N GLU A 61 -12.86 -24.90 6.50
CA GLU A 61 -12.97 -24.03 7.66
C GLU A 61 -14.11 -23.01 7.57
N PHE A 62 -14.58 -22.71 6.36
CA PHE A 62 -15.71 -21.82 6.08
C PHE A 62 -17.03 -22.56 5.84
N GLY A 63 -17.00 -23.92 5.87
CA GLY A 63 -18.18 -24.74 5.62
C GLY A 63 -18.67 -24.72 4.17
N LEU A 64 -17.80 -24.49 3.22
CA LEU A 64 -18.11 -24.42 1.79
C LEU A 64 -17.49 -25.60 1.04
N ALA A 65 -18.29 -26.30 0.24
CA ALA A 65 -17.75 -27.30 -0.69
C ALA A 65 -17.15 -26.60 -1.92
N GLY A 66 -15.97 -27.04 -2.35
CA GLY A 66 -15.31 -26.44 -3.50
C GLY A 66 -14.01 -27.14 -3.90
N ARG A 67 -13.42 -26.65 -4.98
CA ARG A 67 -12.10 -27.06 -5.44
C ARG A 67 -11.06 -26.06 -4.95
N TYR A 68 -10.14 -26.50 -4.10
CA TYR A 68 -9.22 -25.62 -3.38
C TYR A 68 -7.75 -26.01 -3.60
N TYR A 69 -6.87 -25.02 -3.42
CA TYR A 69 -5.42 -25.14 -3.48
C TYR A 69 -4.83 -25.46 -2.10
N TYR A 70 -3.94 -26.43 -2.03
CA TYR A 70 -3.33 -26.89 -0.79
C TYR A 70 -1.82 -26.98 -0.89
N ILE A 71 -1.13 -26.56 0.18
CA ILE A 71 0.28 -26.88 0.42
C ILE A 71 0.36 -27.69 1.72
N ASN A 72 0.98 -28.88 1.66
CA ASN A 72 1.09 -29.81 2.79
C ASN A 72 -0.24 -30.09 3.50
N GLY A 73 -1.34 -30.11 2.76
CA GLY A 73 -2.69 -30.36 3.26
C GLY A 73 -3.37 -29.16 3.93
N LYS A 74 -2.83 -27.95 3.81
CA LYS A 74 -3.43 -26.70 4.31
C LYS A 74 -3.78 -25.76 3.16
N PRO A 75 -4.95 -25.07 3.21
CA PRO A 75 -5.38 -24.15 2.16
C PRO A 75 -4.68 -22.79 2.31
N VAL A 76 -3.38 -22.76 2.01
CA VAL A 76 -2.50 -21.59 2.23
C VAL A 76 -2.92 -20.41 1.40
N LYS A 77 -2.79 -19.19 1.96
CA LYS A 77 -2.95 -17.92 1.24
C LYS A 77 -1.60 -17.38 0.77
N LEU A 78 -1.48 -17.18 -0.54
CA LEU A 78 -0.30 -16.62 -1.20
C LEU A 78 -0.38 -15.09 -1.19
N LYS A 79 0.39 -14.46 -0.32
CA LYS A 79 0.45 -13.00 -0.10
C LYS A 79 1.61 -12.44 -0.90
N GLY A 80 1.34 -12.12 -2.16
CA GLY A 80 2.36 -12.00 -3.18
C GLY A 80 2.66 -10.59 -3.67
N VAL A 81 3.82 -10.52 -4.34
CA VAL A 81 4.24 -9.43 -5.21
C VAL A 81 4.79 -9.99 -6.52
N ASN A 82 4.65 -9.25 -7.61
CA ASN A 82 5.37 -9.50 -8.85
C ASN A 82 6.77 -8.92 -8.72
N ARG A 83 7.79 -9.63 -9.21
CA ARG A 83 9.19 -9.22 -9.10
C ARG A 83 9.92 -9.38 -10.42
N GLN A 84 10.63 -8.32 -10.77
CA GLN A 84 11.63 -8.34 -11.83
C GLN A 84 13.04 -8.22 -11.24
N GLU A 85 14.05 -8.78 -11.92
CA GLU A 85 15.45 -8.59 -11.54
C GLU A 85 15.93 -7.24 -12.05
N ILE A 86 16.02 -6.25 -11.16
CA ILE A 86 16.39 -4.88 -11.53
C ILE A 86 17.20 -4.19 -10.43
N SER A 87 18.26 -3.50 -10.85
CA SER A 87 19.06 -2.58 -10.02
C SER A 87 19.16 -1.24 -10.72
N PRO A 88 19.03 -0.12 -10.03
CA PRO A 88 19.15 1.19 -10.63
C PRO A 88 20.58 1.48 -11.17
N GLU A 89 21.60 0.76 -10.67
CA GLU A 89 22.99 0.87 -11.11
C GLU A 89 23.31 0.01 -12.34
N THR A 90 22.74 -1.18 -12.42
CA THR A 90 23.24 -2.23 -13.36
C THR A 90 22.14 -2.83 -14.25
N GLY A 91 20.92 -2.27 -14.20
CA GLY A 91 19.78 -2.80 -14.96
C GLY A 91 19.40 -4.21 -14.48
N ASN A 92 19.20 -5.14 -15.41
CA ASN A 92 18.76 -6.50 -15.09
C ASN A 92 19.86 -7.39 -14.47
N THR A 93 21.02 -6.84 -14.16
CA THR A 93 22.09 -7.57 -13.49
C THR A 93 22.09 -7.24 -12.00
N ILE A 94 21.68 -8.17 -11.18
CA ILE A 94 21.57 -8.01 -9.71
C ILE A 94 22.40 -9.05 -9.00
N THR A 95 22.94 -8.70 -7.83
CA THR A 95 23.81 -9.56 -7.05
C THR A 95 23.03 -10.45 -6.08
N ALA A 96 23.61 -11.60 -5.68
CA ALA A 96 23.04 -12.45 -4.65
C ALA A 96 22.75 -11.68 -3.34
N LYS A 97 23.59 -10.71 -2.99
CA LYS A 97 23.37 -9.86 -1.80
C LYS A 97 22.12 -8.99 -1.93
N GLN A 98 21.90 -8.37 -3.08
CA GLN A 98 20.69 -7.58 -3.33
C GLN A 98 19.44 -8.46 -3.29
N MET A 99 19.48 -9.67 -3.87
CA MET A 99 18.37 -10.63 -3.79
C MET A 99 18.07 -11.05 -2.33
N GLU A 100 19.12 -11.28 -1.54
CA GLU A 100 18.94 -11.61 -0.11
C GLU A 100 18.31 -10.42 0.65
N GLU A 101 18.74 -9.19 0.39
CA GLU A 101 18.16 -7.96 0.97
C GLU A 101 16.67 -7.80 0.59
N GLU A 102 16.30 -8.10 -0.64
CA GLU A 102 14.88 -8.13 -1.10
C GLU A 102 14.06 -9.12 -0.27
N ILE A 103 14.56 -10.35 -0.10
CA ILE A 103 13.87 -11.38 0.72
C ILE A 103 13.73 -10.91 2.17
N MET A 104 14.76 -10.29 2.75
CA MET A 104 14.66 -9.74 4.10
C MET A 104 13.58 -8.67 4.21
N LEU A 105 13.43 -7.82 3.19
CA LEU A 105 12.35 -6.83 3.13
C LEU A 105 10.99 -7.52 2.96
N MET A 106 10.87 -8.52 2.11
CA MET A 106 9.63 -9.29 1.94
C MET A 106 9.18 -9.94 3.26
N LYS A 107 10.10 -10.59 3.98
CA LYS A 107 9.81 -11.19 5.30
C LYS A 107 9.37 -10.14 6.32
N ARG A 108 10.03 -8.98 6.38
CA ARG A 108 9.61 -7.84 7.23
C ARG A 108 8.24 -7.29 6.83
N GLY A 109 7.89 -7.37 5.54
CA GLY A 109 6.62 -6.93 4.96
C GLY A 109 5.49 -7.97 5.02
N ASN A 110 5.68 -9.12 5.68
CA ASN A 110 4.71 -10.23 5.73
C ASN A 110 4.36 -10.83 4.36
N ILE A 111 5.21 -10.63 3.36
CA ILE A 111 5.08 -11.21 2.03
C ILE A 111 5.63 -12.64 2.08
N ASN A 112 4.85 -13.60 1.56
CA ASN A 112 5.24 -15.01 1.54
C ASN A 112 5.29 -15.62 0.13
N HIS A 113 4.98 -14.83 -0.89
CA HIS A 113 4.86 -15.29 -2.28
C HIS A 113 5.45 -14.27 -3.25
N VAL A 114 6.08 -14.78 -4.33
CA VAL A 114 6.58 -13.98 -5.45
C VAL A 114 6.21 -14.65 -6.76
N ARG A 115 5.65 -13.88 -7.69
CA ARG A 115 5.59 -14.26 -9.10
C ARG A 115 6.82 -13.69 -9.80
N ASN A 116 7.61 -14.56 -10.42
CA ASN A 116 8.77 -14.18 -11.21
C ASN A 116 8.30 -13.60 -12.55
N SER A 117 8.02 -12.33 -12.58
CA SER A 117 7.50 -11.64 -13.75
C SER A 117 8.65 -11.09 -14.62
N HIS A 118 8.77 -11.40 -15.89
CA HIS A 118 8.02 -12.38 -16.70
C HIS A 118 9.05 -13.29 -17.37
N TYR A 119 9.97 -13.85 -16.57
CA TYR A 119 11.10 -14.66 -17.03
C TYR A 119 11.76 -15.40 -15.86
N SER A 120 12.55 -16.43 -16.19
CA SER A 120 13.38 -17.16 -15.21
C SER A 120 14.41 -16.23 -14.57
N CYS A 121 14.47 -16.25 -13.24
CA CYS A 121 15.49 -15.53 -12.47
C CYS A 121 16.82 -16.30 -12.43
N GLN A 122 17.88 -15.65 -11.91
CA GLN A 122 19.15 -16.31 -11.65
C GLN A 122 18.97 -17.47 -10.65
N ASN A 123 19.70 -18.57 -10.81
CA ASN A 123 19.57 -19.77 -9.97
C ASN A 123 19.76 -19.53 -8.47
N ILE A 124 20.54 -18.52 -8.10
CA ILE A 124 20.73 -18.13 -6.69
C ILE A 124 19.43 -17.61 -6.06
N TRP A 125 18.52 -17.01 -6.84
CA TRP A 125 17.21 -16.57 -6.36
C TRP A 125 16.38 -17.72 -5.79
N TYR A 126 16.28 -18.85 -6.52
CA TYR A 126 15.55 -20.04 -6.09
C TYR A 126 16.14 -20.63 -4.83
N TYR A 127 17.48 -20.72 -4.75
CA TYR A 127 18.16 -21.17 -3.54
C TYR A 127 17.85 -20.28 -2.32
N LEU A 128 17.81 -18.97 -2.50
CA LEU A 128 17.50 -18.02 -1.43
C LEU A 128 16.02 -18.12 -1.01
N CYS A 129 15.10 -18.29 -1.96
CA CYS A 129 13.68 -18.54 -1.67
C CYS A 129 13.47 -19.86 -0.93
N ASP A 130 14.18 -20.91 -1.31
CA ASP A 130 14.18 -22.20 -0.60
C ASP A 130 14.72 -22.05 0.83
N LYS A 131 15.76 -21.24 1.01
CA LYS A 131 16.43 -21.02 2.30
C LYS A 131 15.59 -20.24 3.28
N TYR A 132 14.96 -19.17 2.82
CA TYR A 132 14.27 -18.22 3.68
C TYR A 132 12.74 -18.40 3.72
N GLY A 133 12.20 -19.26 2.87
CA GLY A 133 10.77 -19.56 2.82
C GLY A 133 9.97 -18.48 2.11
N ILE A 134 10.04 -18.45 0.78
CA ILE A 134 9.17 -17.70 -0.12
C ILE A 134 8.58 -18.69 -1.12
N TYR A 135 7.25 -18.70 -1.25
CA TYR A 135 6.59 -19.45 -2.32
C TYR A 135 6.82 -18.75 -3.66
N LEU A 136 7.13 -19.52 -4.71
CA LEU A 136 7.33 -18.99 -6.05
C LEU A 136 6.24 -19.46 -7.00
N GLU A 137 5.79 -18.55 -7.81
CA GLU A 137 5.17 -18.78 -9.10
C GLU A 137 6.23 -18.49 -10.15
N ASP A 138 6.73 -19.56 -10.79
CA ASP A 138 7.84 -19.45 -11.74
C ASP A 138 7.30 -19.40 -13.16
N GLU A 139 7.69 -18.35 -13.91
CA GLU A 139 7.05 -18.00 -15.17
C GLU A 139 8.02 -18.10 -16.35
N ALA A 140 7.55 -18.71 -17.42
CA ALA A 140 8.26 -18.78 -18.68
C ALA A 140 8.28 -17.43 -19.38
N ASN A 141 9.40 -17.11 -20.04
CA ASN A 141 9.60 -15.84 -20.73
C ASN A 141 8.84 -15.74 -22.06
N ILE A 142 7.52 -15.86 -21.99
CA ILE A 142 6.59 -15.71 -23.11
C ILE A 142 5.67 -14.53 -22.82
N GLU A 143 5.90 -13.45 -23.54
CA GLU A 143 5.05 -12.26 -23.52
C GLU A 143 5.03 -11.62 -24.90
N SER A 144 3.87 -11.18 -25.36
CA SER A 144 3.71 -10.46 -26.61
C SER A 144 2.95 -9.15 -26.48
N HIS A 145 2.34 -8.90 -25.31
CA HIS A 145 1.61 -7.69 -24.90
C HIS A 145 1.02 -6.87 -26.05
N GLU A 146 1.78 -5.91 -26.61
CA GLU A 146 1.37 -5.02 -27.71
C GLU A 146 1.16 -5.73 -29.06
N TYR A 147 1.66 -6.97 -29.22
CA TYR A 147 1.42 -7.83 -30.37
C TYR A 147 0.24 -8.79 -30.14
N TYR A 148 -0.79 -8.26 -29.47
CA TYR A 148 -2.11 -8.81 -29.39
C TYR A 148 -2.35 -9.95 -28.39
N TYR A 149 -3.47 -9.81 -27.70
CA TYR A 149 -4.02 -10.77 -26.76
C TYR A 149 -4.99 -11.77 -27.41
N GLY A 150 -5.43 -11.51 -28.66
CA GLY A 150 -6.49 -12.22 -29.35
C GLY A 150 -5.99 -13.25 -30.36
N GLU A 151 -6.80 -13.49 -31.37
CA GLU A 151 -6.55 -14.49 -32.40
C GLU A 151 -5.33 -14.18 -33.29
N GLU A 152 -4.90 -12.93 -33.38
CA GLU A 152 -3.69 -12.53 -34.09
C GLU A 152 -2.39 -12.74 -33.31
N SER A 153 -2.49 -13.20 -32.05
CA SER A 153 -1.30 -13.41 -31.23
C SER A 153 -0.37 -14.49 -31.78
N LEU A 154 0.90 -14.38 -31.48
CA LEU A 154 1.93 -15.38 -31.88
C LEU A 154 1.63 -16.77 -31.31
N SER A 155 0.79 -16.86 -30.28
CA SER A 155 0.40 -18.14 -29.65
C SER A 155 -0.47 -19.02 -30.55
N HIS A 156 -1.02 -18.49 -31.67
CA HIS A 156 -1.74 -19.25 -32.69
C HIS A 156 -0.87 -19.63 -33.91
N VAL A 157 0.33 -19.03 -34.03
CA VAL A 157 1.21 -19.18 -35.19
C VAL A 157 1.99 -20.48 -35.07
N PRO A 158 1.88 -21.46 -35.98
CA PRO A 158 2.52 -22.76 -35.86
C PRO A 158 4.04 -22.69 -35.77
N GLU A 159 4.66 -21.73 -36.44
CA GLU A 159 6.12 -21.53 -36.42
C GLU A 159 6.67 -21.18 -35.02
N PHE A 160 5.83 -20.67 -34.14
CA PHE A 160 6.17 -20.34 -32.75
C PHE A 160 5.88 -21.48 -31.75
N GLU A 161 5.25 -22.61 -32.16
CA GLU A 161 4.94 -23.73 -31.28
C GLU A 161 6.18 -24.25 -30.55
N ALA A 162 7.23 -24.55 -31.34
CA ALA A 162 8.48 -25.07 -30.76
C ALA A 162 9.13 -24.11 -29.75
N ALA A 163 9.04 -22.80 -30.01
CA ALA A 163 9.58 -21.77 -29.10
C ALA A 163 8.78 -21.69 -27.79
N HIS A 164 7.44 -21.74 -27.83
CA HIS A 164 6.59 -21.75 -26.63
C HIS A 164 6.89 -22.98 -25.77
N VAL A 165 6.91 -24.17 -26.39
CA VAL A 165 7.22 -25.42 -25.67
C VAL A 165 8.62 -25.39 -25.07
N ALA A 166 9.63 -24.94 -25.84
CA ALA A 166 11.03 -24.90 -25.38
C ALA A 166 11.18 -23.99 -24.15
N ARG A 167 10.66 -22.76 -24.18
CA ARG A 167 10.75 -21.81 -23.06
C ARG A 167 10.16 -22.34 -21.76
N VAL A 168 8.99 -22.98 -21.84
CA VAL A 168 8.33 -23.60 -20.68
C VAL A 168 9.13 -24.82 -20.19
N MET A 169 9.65 -25.64 -21.09
CA MET A 169 10.39 -26.84 -20.71
C MET A 169 11.79 -26.54 -20.18
N GLU A 170 12.48 -25.52 -20.71
CA GLU A 170 13.76 -25.04 -20.19
C GLU A 170 13.62 -24.57 -18.74
N LEU A 171 12.64 -23.72 -18.47
CA LEU A 171 12.26 -23.28 -17.11
C LEU A 171 12.05 -24.47 -16.17
N ALA A 172 11.22 -25.44 -16.58
CA ALA A 172 10.88 -26.59 -15.75
C ALA A 172 12.09 -27.52 -15.49
N HIS A 173 12.89 -27.79 -16.52
CA HIS A 173 14.12 -28.64 -16.38
C HIS A 173 15.13 -28.00 -15.43
N GLU A 174 15.30 -26.69 -15.48
CA GLU A 174 16.27 -25.99 -14.64
C GLU A 174 15.83 -25.96 -13.17
N HIS A 175 14.54 -25.73 -12.90
CA HIS A 175 14.05 -25.35 -11.56
C HIS A 175 13.20 -26.42 -10.88
N VAL A 176 12.95 -27.59 -11.49
CA VAL A 176 12.06 -28.63 -10.94
C VAL A 176 12.42 -29.06 -9.52
N ASN A 177 13.70 -28.98 -9.11
CA ASN A 177 14.15 -29.35 -7.78
C ASN A 177 13.95 -28.28 -6.69
N ALA A 178 13.55 -27.05 -7.05
CA ALA A 178 13.31 -25.99 -6.07
C ALA A 178 11.99 -26.21 -5.31
N PRO A 179 12.00 -26.46 -3.99
CA PRO A 179 10.77 -26.66 -3.22
C PRO A 179 9.94 -25.38 -3.10
N SER A 180 10.55 -24.21 -3.27
CA SER A 180 9.86 -22.90 -3.26
C SER A 180 8.85 -22.75 -4.40
N ILE A 181 9.08 -23.36 -5.56
CA ILE A 181 8.16 -23.28 -6.68
C ILE A 181 6.91 -24.12 -6.36
N VAL A 182 5.77 -23.44 -6.29
CA VAL A 182 4.48 -24.04 -5.94
C VAL A 182 3.43 -23.88 -7.04
N ILE A 183 3.70 -23.01 -8.02
CA ILE A 183 2.90 -22.80 -9.25
C ILE A 183 3.86 -22.64 -10.41
N TRP A 184 3.54 -23.26 -11.56
CA TRP A 184 4.14 -22.97 -12.85
C TRP A 184 3.27 -21.99 -13.62
N SER A 185 3.87 -20.99 -14.28
CA SER A 185 3.18 -20.07 -15.16
C SER A 185 3.69 -20.22 -16.60
N LEU A 186 2.78 -20.36 -17.56
CA LEU A 186 3.16 -20.55 -18.96
C LEU A 186 3.67 -19.27 -19.63
N GLY A 187 3.41 -18.11 -19.05
CA GLY A 187 3.77 -16.81 -19.61
C GLY A 187 2.84 -15.71 -19.17
N ASN A 188 2.99 -14.55 -19.78
CA ASN A 188 2.21 -13.35 -19.50
C ASN A 188 1.66 -12.75 -20.80
N GLU A 189 0.41 -12.31 -20.80
CA GLU A 189 -0.25 -11.46 -21.80
C GLU A 189 0.12 -11.75 -23.27
N ALA A 190 0.06 -13.05 -23.66
CA ALA A 190 0.53 -13.51 -24.96
C ALA A 190 -0.55 -14.24 -25.79
N GLY A 191 -1.84 -14.02 -25.48
CA GLY A 191 -2.98 -14.57 -26.18
C GLY A 191 -3.31 -16.02 -25.79
N PRO A 192 -4.50 -16.55 -26.23
CA PRO A 192 -5.02 -17.82 -25.76
C PRO A 192 -4.69 -19.02 -26.68
N GLY A 193 -3.67 -18.91 -27.53
CA GLY A 193 -3.46 -19.80 -28.67
C GLY A 193 -3.06 -21.24 -28.37
N VAL A 194 -3.13 -22.07 -29.41
CA VAL A 194 -2.85 -23.50 -29.35
C VAL A 194 -1.42 -23.85 -28.90
N ASN A 195 -0.47 -22.95 -29.10
CA ASN A 195 0.91 -23.15 -28.66
C ASN A 195 1.02 -23.28 -27.13
N PHE A 196 0.16 -22.59 -26.39
CA PHE A 196 0.07 -22.75 -24.92
C PHE A 196 -0.54 -24.10 -24.52
N VAL A 197 -1.48 -24.64 -25.30
CA VAL A 197 -1.98 -26.01 -25.08
C VAL A 197 -0.84 -27.02 -25.18
N LYS A 198 0.02 -26.89 -26.20
CA LYS A 198 1.18 -27.76 -26.40
C LYS A 198 2.23 -27.62 -25.30
N ALA A 199 2.46 -26.38 -24.87
CA ALA A 199 3.37 -26.07 -23.76
C ALA A 199 2.86 -26.67 -22.43
N TYR A 200 1.57 -26.50 -22.13
CA TYR A 200 0.92 -27.12 -20.96
C TYR A 200 1.06 -28.65 -20.98
N ASP A 201 0.71 -29.29 -22.10
CA ASP A 201 0.80 -30.73 -22.26
C ASP A 201 2.22 -31.28 -22.06
N ALA A 202 3.23 -30.56 -22.54
CA ALA A 202 4.64 -30.92 -22.35
C ALA A 202 5.06 -30.79 -20.88
N LEU A 203 4.72 -29.67 -20.26
CA LEU A 203 5.02 -29.39 -18.86
C LEU A 203 4.33 -30.40 -17.93
N HIS A 204 3.05 -30.66 -18.12
CA HIS A 204 2.27 -31.54 -17.27
C HIS A 204 2.75 -33.02 -17.37
N ARG A 205 3.22 -33.46 -18.54
CA ARG A 205 3.88 -34.78 -18.69
C ARG A 205 5.22 -34.83 -17.96
N PHE A 206 5.94 -33.75 -17.83
CA PHE A 206 7.23 -33.69 -17.15
C PHE A 206 7.05 -33.53 -15.63
N ASP A 207 6.21 -32.59 -15.18
CA ASP A 207 5.94 -32.38 -13.76
C ASP A 207 4.45 -32.13 -13.49
N ALA A 208 3.76 -33.17 -13.01
CA ALA A 208 2.38 -33.11 -12.55
C ALA A 208 2.27 -32.81 -11.03
N SER A 209 3.37 -32.50 -10.36
CA SER A 209 3.40 -32.29 -8.89
C SER A 209 3.03 -30.85 -8.49
N ARG A 210 2.95 -29.94 -9.45
CA ARG A 210 2.60 -28.54 -9.27
C ARG A 210 1.51 -28.14 -10.24
N PRO A 211 0.55 -27.29 -9.83
CA PRO A 211 -0.43 -26.74 -10.74
C PRO A 211 0.19 -25.72 -11.68
N VAL A 212 -0.45 -25.57 -12.83
CA VAL A 212 -0.10 -24.63 -13.87
C VAL A 212 -1.16 -23.54 -13.94
N GLN A 213 -0.76 -22.29 -14.08
CA GLN A 213 -1.63 -21.16 -14.36
C GLN A 213 -1.27 -20.46 -15.67
N TYR A 214 -2.22 -19.79 -16.28
CA TYR A 214 -2.07 -18.85 -17.38
C TYR A 214 -3.35 -18.01 -17.53
N GLU A 215 -3.28 -16.69 -17.31
CA GLU A 215 -4.44 -15.82 -17.16
C GLU A 215 -5.23 -15.57 -18.47
N ARG A 216 -4.60 -15.76 -19.65
CA ARG A 216 -5.25 -15.56 -20.93
C ARG A 216 -6.01 -16.77 -21.43
N ASN A 217 -5.77 -17.95 -20.86
CA ASN A 217 -6.53 -19.17 -21.20
C ASN A 217 -6.64 -20.11 -19.98
N ASN A 218 -7.61 -19.79 -19.10
CA ASN A 218 -7.85 -20.60 -17.90
C ASN A 218 -8.34 -22.02 -18.20
N ASP A 219 -8.92 -22.27 -19.38
CA ASP A 219 -9.53 -23.56 -19.71
C ASP A 219 -8.50 -24.68 -19.84
N ILE A 220 -7.30 -24.34 -20.31
CA ILE A 220 -6.22 -25.33 -20.57
C ILE A 220 -5.37 -25.64 -19.35
N VAL A 221 -5.46 -24.86 -18.27
CA VAL A 221 -4.59 -24.95 -17.09
C VAL A 221 -5.33 -25.45 -15.86
N ASP A 222 -4.62 -25.67 -14.74
CA ASP A 222 -5.16 -26.33 -13.56
C ASP A 222 -5.97 -25.40 -12.65
N MET A 223 -5.70 -24.10 -12.68
CA MET A 223 -6.30 -23.10 -11.82
C MET A 223 -6.64 -21.82 -12.59
N GLY A 224 -7.64 -21.09 -12.08
CA GLY A 224 -8.05 -19.82 -12.66
C GLY A 224 -7.11 -18.69 -12.25
N SER A 225 -6.92 -17.75 -13.17
CA SER A 225 -6.17 -16.52 -12.92
C SER A 225 -6.75 -15.35 -13.71
N ASN A 226 -6.54 -14.13 -13.23
CA ASN A 226 -6.86 -12.89 -13.93
C ASN A 226 -5.95 -11.78 -13.44
N GLN A 227 -5.91 -10.68 -14.19
CA GLN A 227 -5.20 -9.46 -13.84
C GLN A 227 -6.22 -8.35 -13.56
N TYR A 228 -5.95 -7.55 -12.52
CA TYR A 228 -6.68 -6.34 -12.12
C TYR A 228 -8.21 -6.49 -12.04
N PRO A 229 -8.77 -7.58 -11.46
CA PRO A 229 -10.21 -7.68 -11.27
C PRO A 229 -10.68 -6.61 -10.29
N SER A 230 -11.87 -6.07 -10.51
CA SER A 230 -12.45 -5.09 -9.60
C SER A 230 -12.86 -5.72 -8.26
N ILE A 231 -12.82 -4.95 -7.18
CA ILE A 231 -13.22 -5.41 -5.84
C ILE A 231 -14.67 -5.96 -5.82
N PRO A 232 -15.66 -5.31 -6.45
CA PRO A 232 -17.01 -5.89 -6.56
C PRO A 232 -17.00 -7.28 -7.20
N TRP A 233 -16.24 -7.48 -8.27
CA TRP A 233 -16.11 -8.79 -8.90
C TRP A 233 -15.48 -9.82 -7.96
N VAL A 234 -14.37 -9.47 -7.28
CA VAL A 234 -13.70 -10.37 -6.32
C VAL A 234 -14.64 -10.76 -5.18
N ARG A 235 -15.41 -9.81 -4.61
CA ARG A 235 -16.38 -10.08 -3.55
C ARG A 235 -17.47 -11.09 -3.95
N GLU A 236 -17.82 -11.15 -5.21
CA GLU A 236 -18.76 -12.16 -5.71
C GLU A 236 -18.04 -13.45 -6.09
N ALA A 237 -16.89 -13.36 -6.75
CA ALA A 237 -16.13 -14.53 -7.19
C ALA A 237 -15.69 -15.44 -6.03
N VAL A 238 -15.28 -14.86 -4.89
CA VAL A 238 -14.90 -15.63 -3.69
C VAL A 238 -16.03 -16.44 -3.07
N LYS A 239 -17.28 -16.21 -3.50
CA LYS A 239 -18.45 -17.03 -3.09
C LYS A 239 -18.55 -18.37 -3.83
N GLY A 240 -17.68 -18.61 -4.82
CA GLY A 240 -17.68 -19.84 -5.62
C GLY A 240 -18.88 -19.97 -6.57
N LYS A 241 -19.52 -18.85 -6.93
CA LYS A 241 -20.79 -18.85 -7.70
C LYS A 241 -20.61 -18.53 -9.18
N TYR A 242 -19.43 -18.07 -9.58
CA TYR A 242 -19.14 -17.77 -10.97
C TYR A 242 -18.72 -19.04 -11.72
N ASP A 243 -19.07 -19.11 -13.00
CA ASP A 243 -18.57 -20.13 -13.93
C ASP A 243 -17.15 -19.77 -14.36
N ILE A 244 -16.22 -19.91 -13.44
CA ILE A 244 -14.77 -19.70 -13.64
C ILE A 244 -14.01 -20.89 -13.04
N LYS A 245 -12.79 -21.09 -13.49
CA LYS A 245 -11.96 -22.19 -12.95
C LYS A 245 -11.48 -21.86 -11.53
N TYR A 246 -11.76 -22.74 -10.61
CA TYR A 246 -11.26 -22.70 -9.23
C TYR A 246 -10.21 -23.79 -8.98
N PRO A 247 -9.28 -23.63 -8.03
CA PRO A 247 -9.06 -22.42 -7.22
C PRO A 247 -8.58 -21.25 -8.09
N PHE A 248 -8.77 -20.02 -7.58
CA PHE A 248 -8.43 -18.81 -8.31
C PHE A 248 -7.26 -18.08 -7.67
N HIS A 249 -6.33 -17.57 -8.49
CA HIS A 249 -5.22 -16.71 -8.11
C HIS A 249 -5.29 -15.40 -8.90
N ILE A 250 -5.02 -14.27 -8.27
CA ILE A 250 -4.92 -13.00 -8.99
C ILE A 250 -3.44 -12.76 -9.29
N SER A 251 -3.02 -13.00 -10.53
CA SER A 251 -1.61 -12.91 -10.93
C SER A 251 -1.07 -11.48 -10.87
N GLU A 252 -1.96 -10.48 -11.09
CA GLU A 252 -1.62 -9.05 -10.94
C GLU A 252 -2.80 -8.27 -10.39
N TYR A 253 -2.56 -7.41 -9.39
CA TYR A 253 -3.54 -6.47 -8.86
C TYR A 253 -2.88 -5.30 -8.14
N ALA A 254 -3.69 -4.34 -7.71
CA ALA A 254 -3.24 -3.19 -6.90
C ALA A 254 -2.01 -2.50 -7.49
N HIS A 255 -2.04 -2.23 -8.81
CA HIS A 255 -0.97 -1.57 -9.56
C HIS A 255 -0.41 -0.38 -8.78
N SER A 256 0.88 -0.43 -8.40
CA SER A 256 1.45 0.38 -7.31
C SER A 256 2.08 1.70 -7.77
N MET A 257 1.80 2.11 -9.01
CA MET A 257 2.27 3.38 -9.56
C MET A 257 1.69 4.56 -8.77
N GLY A 258 2.51 5.59 -8.53
CA GLY A 258 2.09 6.84 -7.90
C GLY A 258 1.56 6.64 -6.47
N ASN A 259 0.29 6.99 -6.23
CA ASN A 259 -0.36 7.00 -4.92
C ASN A 259 -1.17 5.75 -4.57
N ALA A 260 -0.98 4.63 -5.28
CA ALA A 260 -1.60 3.34 -4.97
C ALA A 260 -1.04 2.83 -3.60
N VAL A 261 -1.46 1.77 -3.04
CA VAL A 261 -2.34 0.64 -3.32
C VAL A 261 -3.70 0.82 -2.63
N GLY A 262 -4.62 1.48 -3.30
CA GLY A 262 -5.94 1.75 -2.70
C GLY A 262 -6.76 0.49 -2.44
N ASN A 263 -7.54 0.51 -1.35
CA ASN A 263 -8.47 -0.55 -0.97
C ASN A 263 -7.85 -1.96 -0.88
N LEU A 264 -6.56 -2.08 -0.60
CA LEU A 264 -5.89 -3.37 -0.47
C LEU A 264 -6.55 -4.26 0.58
N ILE A 265 -6.99 -3.66 1.69
CA ILE A 265 -7.69 -4.38 2.77
C ILE A 265 -9.00 -5.01 2.27
N ASP A 266 -9.73 -4.36 1.36
CA ASP A 266 -11.00 -4.87 0.83
C ASP A 266 -10.81 -6.14 -0.02
N TYR A 267 -9.74 -6.19 -0.82
CA TYR A 267 -9.33 -7.41 -1.53
C TYR A 267 -9.07 -8.55 -0.54
N TRP A 268 -8.26 -8.29 0.49
CA TRP A 268 -7.85 -9.34 1.42
C TRP A 268 -8.95 -9.79 2.36
N GLN A 269 -9.87 -8.92 2.76
CA GLN A 269 -11.08 -9.33 3.47
C GLN A 269 -11.91 -10.31 2.63
N ALA A 270 -12.01 -10.09 1.32
CA ALA A 270 -12.69 -11.02 0.43
C ALA A 270 -11.89 -12.33 0.24
N ILE A 271 -10.60 -12.27 -0.08
CA ILE A 271 -9.75 -13.44 -0.33
C ILE A 271 -9.61 -14.33 0.92
N GLU A 272 -9.53 -13.75 2.13
CA GLU A 272 -9.44 -14.50 3.38
C GLU A 272 -10.80 -15.04 3.89
N SER A 273 -11.93 -14.67 3.25
CA SER A 273 -13.27 -15.12 3.67
C SER A 273 -13.64 -16.52 3.18
N THR A 274 -12.90 -17.09 2.22
CA THR A 274 -13.15 -18.43 1.66
C THR A 274 -11.85 -19.08 1.14
N ASN A 275 -11.91 -20.35 0.75
CA ASN A 275 -10.78 -21.04 0.14
C ASN A 275 -10.87 -21.15 -1.39
N PHE A 276 -11.86 -20.53 -2.04
CA PHE A 276 -11.94 -20.47 -3.50
C PHE A 276 -10.81 -19.65 -4.12
N PHE A 277 -10.30 -18.63 -3.42
CA PHE A 277 -9.12 -17.88 -3.84
C PHE A 277 -7.90 -18.27 -2.99
N CYS A 278 -6.81 -18.63 -3.64
CA CYS A 278 -5.56 -19.00 -2.95
C CYS A 278 -4.61 -17.81 -2.73
N GLY A 279 -4.81 -16.68 -3.40
CA GLY A 279 -3.96 -15.51 -3.19
C GLY A 279 -3.98 -14.50 -4.31
N ALA A 280 -3.03 -13.56 -4.22
CA ALA A 280 -2.86 -12.49 -5.19
C ALA A 280 -1.43 -11.93 -5.14
N ALA A 281 -0.91 -11.42 -6.28
CA ALA A 281 0.41 -10.80 -6.39
C ALA A 281 0.30 -9.33 -6.84
N ILE A 282 0.77 -8.39 -6.01
CA ILE A 282 0.76 -6.95 -6.29
C ILE A 282 1.67 -6.64 -7.47
N TRP A 283 1.26 -5.81 -8.40
CA TRP A 283 2.09 -5.23 -9.42
C TRP A 283 2.60 -3.86 -8.96
N ASP A 284 3.91 -3.63 -8.61
CA ASP A 284 4.90 -4.67 -8.45
C ASP A 284 5.79 -4.42 -7.22
N TRP A 285 6.93 -5.08 -7.12
CA TRP A 285 7.83 -5.04 -5.97
C TRP A 285 8.63 -3.75 -5.88
N VAL A 286 9.34 -3.36 -6.96
CA VAL A 286 10.30 -2.25 -6.94
C VAL A 286 10.22 -1.41 -8.22
N ASP A 287 10.30 -0.09 -8.08
CA ASP A 287 10.42 0.82 -9.22
C ASP A 287 11.66 0.51 -10.07
N GLN A 288 11.51 0.54 -11.38
CA GLN A 288 12.50 0.06 -12.35
C GLN A 288 13.25 1.20 -13.05
N ALA A 289 13.44 2.34 -12.41
CA ALA A 289 14.26 3.43 -12.94
C ALA A 289 15.76 3.12 -12.84
N LEU A 290 16.51 3.67 -13.77
CA LEU A 290 17.97 3.56 -13.84
C LEU A 290 18.65 4.88 -13.51
N TYR A 291 19.84 4.83 -12.92
CA TYR A 291 20.62 6.04 -12.71
C TYR A 291 21.24 6.55 -14.01
N THR A 292 21.17 7.87 -14.20
CA THR A 292 21.91 8.60 -15.23
C THR A 292 22.39 9.93 -14.64
N TYR A 293 23.06 10.75 -15.46
CA TYR A 293 23.61 12.04 -15.05
C TYR A 293 23.06 13.17 -15.93
N ASP A 294 22.69 14.28 -15.29
CA ASP A 294 22.33 15.49 -16.02
C ASP A 294 23.58 16.00 -16.78
N PRO A 295 23.53 16.14 -18.12
CA PRO A 295 24.69 16.54 -18.88
C PRO A 295 25.14 17.99 -18.64
N LYS A 296 24.31 18.82 -18.00
CA LYS A 296 24.62 20.23 -17.71
C LYS A 296 25.20 20.42 -16.32
N THR A 297 24.66 19.73 -15.33
CA THR A 297 25.05 19.89 -13.93
C THR A 297 25.99 18.80 -13.44
N GLY A 298 25.99 17.64 -14.10
CA GLY A 298 26.69 16.44 -13.63
C GLY A 298 25.98 15.72 -12.47
N ASP A 299 24.80 16.16 -12.08
CA ASP A 299 24.07 15.56 -11.00
C ASP A 299 23.47 14.21 -11.40
N ARG A 300 23.60 13.23 -10.52
CA ARG A 300 23.01 11.90 -10.69
C ARG A 300 21.51 11.93 -10.36
N TYR A 301 20.69 11.38 -11.25
CA TYR A 301 19.25 11.24 -11.03
C TYR A 301 18.72 9.90 -11.53
N LEU A 302 17.51 9.52 -11.11
CA LEU A 302 16.80 8.34 -11.59
C LEU A 302 16.02 8.69 -12.86
N ALA A 303 16.21 7.91 -13.91
CA ALA A 303 15.64 8.12 -15.24
C ALA A 303 14.80 6.91 -15.68
N TYR A 304 13.84 7.15 -16.56
CA TYR A 304 12.98 6.14 -17.16
C TYR A 304 12.69 6.44 -18.65
N GLY A 305 11.74 5.76 -19.27
CA GLY A 305 11.47 5.86 -20.70
C GLY A 305 11.33 7.29 -21.19
N GLY A 306 12.09 7.62 -22.23
CA GLY A 306 12.19 8.95 -22.84
C GLY A 306 13.35 9.80 -22.34
N ASP A 307 13.85 9.59 -21.12
CA ASP A 307 14.98 10.32 -20.57
C ASP A 307 16.31 10.00 -21.28
N PHE A 308 16.39 8.84 -21.90
CA PHE A 308 17.54 8.39 -22.69
C PHE A 308 17.45 8.78 -24.18
N GLY A 309 16.42 9.55 -24.57
CA GLY A 309 16.16 9.92 -25.97
C GLY A 309 15.49 8.82 -26.79
N ASP A 310 15.08 7.74 -26.14
CA ASP A 310 14.42 6.57 -26.74
C ASP A 310 13.00 6.91 -27.23
N LYS A 311 12.62 6.38 -28.39
CA LYS A 311 11.28 6.52 -29.00
C LYS A 311 10.99 5.29 -29.85
N PRO A 312 9.78 4.67 -29.70
CA PRO A 312 8.75 4.97 -28.71
C PRO A 312 9.16 4.57 -27.27
N ASN A 313 8.43 5.05 -26.26
CA ASN A 313 8.62 4.67 -24.87
C ASN A 313 7.30 4.79 -24.09
N SER A 314 7.21 4.12 -22.95
CA SER A 314 6.04 4.16 -22.05
C SER A 314 6.23 5.08 -20.83
N GLY A 315 7.26 5.93 -20.83
CA GLY A 315 7.53 6.92 -19.78
C GLY A 315 7.67 6.28 -18.41
N MET A 316 6.85 6.75 -17.46
CA MET A 316 6.83 6.34 -16.05
C MET A 316 6.22 4.96 -15.79
N PHE A 317 5.73 4.21 -16.79
CA PHE A 317 5.06 2.90 -16.59
C PHE A 317 6.00 1.78 -16.11
N CYS A 318 7.20 2.11 -15.70
CA CYS A 318 8.14 1.26 -14.97
C CYS A 318 8.27 1.64 -13.47
N MET A 319 7.55 2.68 -13.00
CA MET A 319 7.57 3.16 -11.62
C MET A 319 6.39 2.58 -10.81
N ASN A 320 6.25 1.28 -10.85
CA ASN A 320 5.07 0.54 -10.37
C ASN A 320 5.26 -0.13 -9.00
N GLY A 321 6.45 0.00 -8.41
CA GLY A 321 6.84 -0.71 -7.20
C GLY A 321 6.22 -0.19 -5.92
N ILE A 322 6.08 -1.08 -4.91
CA ILE A 322 5.84 -0.69 -3.51
C ILE A 322 7.11 -0.18 -2.83
N LEU A 323 8.26 -0.32 -3.50
CA LEU A 323 9.56 0.24 -3.09
C LEU A 323 10.06 1.23 -4.15
N PHE A 324 10.81 2.22 -3.71
CA PHE A 324 11.63 3.06 -4.62
C PHE A 324 12.78 2.25 -5.22
N PRO A 325 13.40 2.72 -6.32
CA PRO A 325 14.63 2.14 -6.81
C PRO A 325 15.69 2.08 -5.69
N GLY A 326 16.47 0.99 -5.63
CA GLY A 326 17.39 0.75 -4.52
C GLY A 326 16.73 0.27 -3.22
N HIS A 327 15.51 -0.24 -3.31
CA HIS A 327 14.79 -0.98 -2.24
C HIS A 327 14.40 -0.15 -1.00
N ARG A 328 14.30 1.17 -1.10
CA ARG A 328 13.76 2.01 -0.02
C ARG A 328 12.23 1.88 0.03
N PRO A 329 11.61 1.51 1.18
CA PRO A 329 10.16 1.37 1.29
C PRO A 329 9.41 2.67 0.98
N LYS A 330 8.35 2.55 0.16
CA LYS A 330 7.33 3.58 -0.02
C LYS A 330 6.22 3.45 1.05
N PRO A 331 5.33 4.44 1.21
CA PRO A 331 4.15 4.30 2.08
C PRO A 331 3.30 3.06 1.78
N GLN A 332 3.23 2.64 0.52
CA GLN A 332 2.55 1.42 0.05
C GLN A 332 3.06 0.16 0.76
N TYR A 333 4.36 0.04 0.97
CA TYR A 333 4.96 -1.11 1.66
C TYR A 333 4.41 -1.31 3.08
N TYR A 334 4.16 -0.23 3.82
CA TYR A 334 3.62 -0.31 5.18
C TYR A 334 2.14 -0.70 5.19
N GLU A 335 1.38 -0.29 4.18
CA GLU A 335 0.00 -0.77 3.98
C GLU A 335 0.00 -2.28 3.67
N VAL A 336 0.88 -2.74 2.77
CA VAL A 336 1.05 -4.16 2.44
C VAL A 336 1.45 -4.96 3.68
N LYS A 337 2.46 -4.50 4.44
CA LYS A 337 2.89 -5.13 5.69
C LYS A 337 1.72 -5.34 6.66
N LYS A 338 0.86 -4.34 6.81
CA LYS A 338 -0.31 -4.39 7.69
C LYS A 338 -1.37 -5.36 7.17
N VAL A 339 -1.72 -5.27 5.90
CA VAL A 339 -2.78 -6.10 5.30
C VAL A 339 -2.36 -7.57 5.22
N TYR A 340 -1.09 -7.84 4.94
CA TYR A 340 -0.54 -9.20 4.81
C TYR A 340 -0.18 -9.88 6.13
N GLN A 341 -0.30 -9.20 7.25
CA GLN A 341 0.07 -9.78 8.57
C GLN A 341 -0.66 -11.09 8.87
N ASN A 342 0.05 -12.02 9.55
CA ASN A 342 -0.46 -13.33 9.91
C ASN A 342 -1.18 -13.37 11.28
N VAL A 343 -1.73 -12.23 11.70
CA VAL A 343 -2.53 -12.14 12.92
C VAL A 343 -3.75 -11.26 12.69
N GLY A 344 -4.87 -11.63 13.28
CA GLY A 344 -6.04 -10.78 13.44
C GLY A 344 -6.25 -10.48 14.91
N VAL A 345 -6.52 -9.23 15.27
CA VAL A 345 -6.91 -8.85 16.64
C VAL A 345 -8.24 -8.10 16.56
N LYS A 346 -9.21 -8.54 17.34
CA LYS A 346 -10.55 -7.93 17.40
C LYS A 346 -10.88 -7.51 18.81
N ALA A 347 -11.51 -6.35 18.94
CA ALA A 347 -12.16 -5.93 20.19
C ALA A 347 -13.38 -6.84 20.45
N VAL A 348 -13.50 -7.33 21.68
CA VAL A 348 -14.65 -8.11 22.16
C VAL A 348 -15.48 -7.27 23.14
N ASP A 349 -14.86 -6.82 24.24
CA ASP A 349 -15.44 -5.89 25.20
C ASP A 349 -14.32 -4.99 25.76
N MET A 350 -14.16 -3.82 25.19
CA MET A 350 -13.08 -2.92 25.57
C MET A 350 -13.30 -2.27 26.95
N THR A 351 -14.52 -2.32 27.51
CA THR A 351 -14.75 -1.88 28.90
C THR A 351 -14.09 -2.82 29.91
N LYS A 352 -13.86 -4.08 29.52
CA LYS A 352 -13.12 -5.10 30.28
C LYS A 352 -11.72 -5.37 29.73
N GLY A 353 -11.32 -4.67 28.66
CA GLY A 353 -10.08 -4.93 27.94
C GLY A 353 -10.06 -6.23 27.15
N GLU A 354 -11.23 -6.83 26.88
CA GLU A 354 -11.31 -8.14 26.21
C GLU A 354 -11.07 -8.01 24.70
N ILE A 355 -10.09 -8.81 24.21
CA ILE A 355 -9.72 -8.93 22.81
C ILE A 355 -9.69 -10.40 22.39
N GLU A 356 -9.87 -10.66 21.10
CA GLU A 356 -9.65 -11.95 20.48
C GLU A 356 -8.46 -11.87 19.53
N VAL A 357 -7.50 -12.77 19.69
CA VAL A 357 -6.32 -12.92 18.84
C VAL A 357 -6.49 -14.18 18.00
N PHE A 358 -6.50 -14.00 16.68
CA PHE A 358 -6.58 -15.08 15.70
C PHE A 358 -5.24 -15.24 14.98
N ASN A 359 -4.68 -16.45 15.01
CA ASN A 359 -3.47 -16.79 14.25
C ASN A 359 -3.85 -17.18 12.82
N LYS A 360 -3.49 -16.37 11.83
CA LYS A 360 -3.75 -16.63 10.42
C LYS A 360 -2.73 -17.57 9.76
N ALA A 361 -1.61 -17.89 10.43
CA ALA A 361 -0.61 -18.84 9.94
C ALA A 361 -1.19 -20.25 9.80
N TYR A 362 -0.60 -21.07 8.96
CA TYR A 362 -1.06 -22.43 8.67
C TYR A 362 -0.22 -23.52 9.32
N PHE A 363 1.03 -23.22 9.67
CA PHE A 363 1.99 -24.21 10.17
C PHE A 363 2.63 -23.82 11.50
N THR A 364 2.71 -22.52 11.81
CA THR A 364 3.44 -22.01 12.97
C THR A 364 2.53 -21.37 14.01
N PRO A 365 2.76 -21.65 15.31
CA PRO A 365 2.09 -20.94 16.39
C PRO A 365 2.65 -19.52 16.57
N LEU A 366 1.94 -18.67 17.33
CA LEU A 366 2.43 -17.32 17.66
C LEU A 366 3.54 -17.31 18.74
N SER A 367 4.07 -18.45 19.15
CA SER A 367 5.17 -18.53 20.16
C SER A 367 6.48 -17.88 19.73
N GLY A 368 6.70 -17.68 18.41
CA GLY A 368 7.83 -16.93 17.89
C GLY A 368 7.78 -15.42 18.17
N TYR A 369 6.68 -14.93 18.78
CA TYR A 369 6.46 -13.53 19.06
C TYR A 369 6.17 -13.28 20.53
N GLN A 370 6.63 -12.13 21.01
CA GLN A 370 6.21 -11.56 22.29
C GLN A 370 5.07 -10.58 22.03
N MET A 371 3.90 -10.81 22.66
CA MET A 371 2.81 -9.85 22.64
C MET A 371 3.08 -8.71 23.62
N VAL A 372 2.87 -7.49 23.15
CA VAL A 372 2.94 -6.26 23.96
C VAL A 372 1.70 -5.43 23.67
N TRP A 373 1.14 -4.80 24.67
CA TRP A 373 0.08 -3.82 24.48
C TRP A 373 0.48 -2.46 25.02
N SER A 374 0.00 -1.42 24.39
CA SER A 374 0.18 -0.04 24.82
C SER A 374 -1.15 0.69 24.82
N LEU A 375 -1.42 1.47 25.88
CA LEU A 375 -2.57 2.37 25.95
C LEU A 375 -2.16 3.77 25.53
N TYR A 376 -2.90 4.35 24.62
CA TYR A 376 -2.72 5.71 24.13
C TYR A 376 -3.88 6.58 24.61
N LYS A 377 -3.55 7.78 25.10
CA LYS A 377 -4.47 8.86 25.44
C LYS A 377 -4.20 10.04 24.50
N ASP A 378 -5.18 10.44 23.71
CA ASP A 378 -5.05 11.57 22.75
C ASP A 378 -3.77 11.46 21.90
N GLY A 379 -3.47 10.23 21.43
CA GLY A 379 -2.33 9.90 20.61
C GLY A 379 -0.99 9.76 21.33
N GLN A 380 -0.92 9.98 22.63
CA GLN A 380 0.29 9.80 23.45
C GLN A 380 0.25 8.47 24.21
N LYS A 381 1.35 7.69 24.13
CA LYS A 381 1.47 6.45 24.88
C LYS A 381 1.58 6.75 26.38
N VAL A 382 0.60 6.26 27.16
CA VAL A 382 0.51 6.48 28.62
C VAL A 382 0.82 5.22 29.43
N GLN A 383 0.68 4.04 28.84
CA GLN A 383 0.99 2.76 29.50
C GLN A 383 1.48 1.75 28.46
N GLU A 384 2.37 0.84 28.88
CA GLU A 384 2.84 -0.29 28.08
C GLU A 384 3.10 -1.50 28.99
N SER A 385 2.76 -2.71 28.54
CA SER A 385 3.00 -3.94 29.28
C SER A 385 2.96 -5.18 28.38
N THR A 386 3.61 -6.24 28.85
CA THR A 386 3.50 -7.59 28.32
C THR A 386 2.48 -8.46 29.07
N ALA A 387 1.84 -7.92 30.09
CA ALA A 387 0.87 -8.64 30.92
C ALA A 387 -0.50 -8.69 30.24
N PHE A 388 -0.99 -9.91 30.02
CA PHE A 388 -2.35 -10.19 29.56
C PHE A 388 -3.01 -11.14 30.58
N ARG A 389 -4.32 -10.98 30.81
CA ARG A 389 -5.12 -11.95 31.54
C ARG A 389 -5.77 -12.89 30.54
N GLY A 390 -5.69 -14.20 30.78
CA GLY A 390 -6.28 -15.22 29.92
C GLY A 390 -5.50 -16.51 29.92
N PRO A 391 -5.84 -17.43 29.04
CA PRO A 391 -5.12 -18.70 28.92
C PRO A 391 -3.64 -18.47 28.61
N ARG A 392 -2.75 -19.23 29.24
CA ARG A 392 -1.32 -19.22 28.91
C ARG A 392 -1.01 -20.04 27.65
N ASN A 393 -2.04 -20.44 26.91
CA ASN A 393 -1.89 -21.24 25.72
C ASN A 393 -1.29 -20.40 24.58
N ILE A 394 -0.36 -21.02 23.91
CA ILE A 394 0.17 -20.52 22.65
C ILE A 394 -0.95 -20.60 21.62
N VAL A 395 -1.21 -19.49 20.90
CA VAL A 395 -2.22 -19.49 19.82
C VAL A 395 -1.67 -20.32 18.65
N GLY A 396 -2.23 -21.51 18.47
CA GLY A 396 -1.87 -22.43 17.41
C GLY A 396 -2.26 -21.89 16.01
N PRO A 397 -1.79 -22.57 14.94
CA PRO A 397 -2.16 -22.21 13.56
C PRO A 397 -3.69 -22.30 13.38
N ARG A 398 -4.30 -21.27 12.82
CA ARG A 398 -5.76 -21.15 12.58
C ARG A 398 -6.62 -21.20 13.84
N GLU A 399 -6.05 -20.90 15.00
CA GLU A 399 -6.77 -20.84 16.26
C GLU A 399 -7.03 -19.41 16.71
N SER A 400 -8.11 -19.21 17.49
CA SER A 400 -8.44 -17.98 18.18
C SER A 400 -8.33 -18.16 19.69
N VAL A 401 -7.75 -17.18 20.38
CA VAL A 401 -7.70 -17.15 21.86
C VAL A 401 -8.11 -15.77 22.35
N ARG A 402 -8.93 -15.76 23.42
CA ARG A 402 -9.32 -14.51 24.09
C ARG A 402 -8.37 -14.16 25.20
N TYR A 403 -8.01 -12.88 25.26
CA TYR A 403 -7.19 -12.27 26.29
C TYR A 403 -7.89 -11.04 26.86
N ALA A 404 -7.58 -10.66 28.09
CA ALA A 404 -7.95 -9.36 28.64
C ALA A 404 -6.70 -8.52 28.93
N ILE A 405 -6.70 -7.30 28.43
CA ILE A 405 -5.70 -6.27 28.68
C ILE A 405 -6.02 -5.62 30.01
N PRO A 406 -5.10 -5.64 31.00
CA PRO A 406 -5.41 -5.25 32.39
C PRO A 406 -5.30 -3.73 32.64
N TYR A 407 -5.90 -2.89 31.79
CA TYR A 407 -6.09 -1.48 32.13
C TYR A 407 -7.37 -1.26 32.93
N ASP A 408 -7.45 -0.16 33.68
CA ASP A 408 -8.66 0.21 34.43
C ASP A 408 -9.51 1.19 33.61
N PHE A 409 -10.54 0.67 32.96
CA PHE A 409 -11.46 1.46 32.13
C PHE A 409 -12.18 2.56 32.94
N ALA A 410 -12.51 2.31 34.21
CA ALA A 410 -13.25 3.25 35.05
C ALA A 410 -12.40 4.50 35.41
N SER A 411 -11.07 4.37 35.41
CA SER A 411 -10.14 5.47 35.67
C SER A 411 -9.80 6.33 34.46
N LEU A 412 -10.28 5.95 33.26
CA LEU A 412 -10.00 6.70 32.05
C LEU A 412 -10.71 8.06 32.06
N ASP A 413 -9.98 9.10 31.68
CA ASP A 413 -10.52 10.45 31.55
C ASP A 413 -11.71 10.49 30.59
N PRO A 414 -12.90 10.94 31.01
CA PRO A 414 -14.08 10.99 30.17
C PRO A 414 -13.96 11.95 28.97
N GLN A 415 -13.06 12.92 29.02
CA GLN A 415 -12.90 13.92 27.97
C GLN A 415 -11.87 13.53 26.91
N SER A 416 -11.09 12.46 27.14
CA SER A 416 -10.00 12.05 26.25
C SER A 416 -10.39 10.83 25.40
N GLU A 417 -9.78 10.74 24.22
CA GLU A 417 -9.88 9.58 23.34
C GLU A 417 -8.79 8.55 23.70
N TYR A 418 -9.17 7.27 23.70
CA TYR A 418 -8.25 6.20 24.04
C TYR A 418 -8.21 5.10 22.97
N PHE A 419 -7.00 4.67 22.66
CA PHE A 419 -6.72 3.48 21.83
C PHE A 419 -5.81 2.52 22.58
N VAL A 420 -5.98 1.23 22.31
CA VAL A 420 -5.00 0.19 22.62
C VAL A 420 -4.30 -0.25 21.36
N LYS A 421 -2.97 -0.31 21.36
CA LYS A 421 -2.17 -0.94 20.33
C LYS A 421 -1.67 -2.28 20.86
N VAL A 422 -1.90 -3.36 20.12
CA VAL A 422 -1.37 -4.71 20.41
C VAL A 422 -0.32 -5.02 19.36
N GLN A 423 0.89 -5.35 19.79
CA GLN A 423 2.04 -5.59 18.93
C GLN A 423 2.62 -6.99 19.17
N PHE A 424 3.09 -7.61 18.09
CA PHE A 424 3.75 -8.90 18.08
C PHE A 424 5.21 -8.69 17.65
N LEU A 425 6.09 -8.75 18.62
CA LEU A 425 7.52 -8.51 18.47
C LEU A 425 8.25 -9.85 18.32
N LEU A 426 9.25 -9.92 17.44
CA LEU A 426 10.11 -11.10 17.35
C LEU A 426 10.69 -11.45 18.73
N ALA A 427 10.48 -12.69 19.19
CA ALA A 427 10.96 -13.17 20.49
C ALA A 427 12.47 -13.48 20.48
N GLN A 428 13.05 -13.66 19.31
CA GLN A 428 14.47 -13.93 19.06
C GLN A 428 14.94 -13.25 17.78
N ASP A 429 16.25 -13.26 17.54
CA ASP A 429 16.81 -12.82 16.26
C ASP A 429 16.37 -13.75 15.13
N GLU A 430 15.93 -13.17 14.04
CA GLU A 430 15.63 -13.86 12.78
C GLU A 430 16.55 -13.31 11.68
N PRO A 431 16.74 -14.05 10.56
CA PRO A 431 17.58 -13.56 9.47
C PRO A 431 17.19 -12.17 8.96
N TRP A 432 15.91 -11.83 9.00
CA TRP A 432 15.38 -10.56 8.45
C TRP A 432 15.28 -9.43 9.45
N ALA A 433 15.32 -9.70 10.77
CA ALA A 433 15.22 -8.65 11.77
C ALA A 433 15.68 -9.14 13.16
N LYS A 434 16.09 -8.20 14.00
CA LYS A 434 16.49 -8.48 15.37
C LYS A 434 15.30 -8.71 16.29
N LYS A 435 15.53 -9.42 17.41
CA LYS A 435 14.59 -9.51 18.53
C LYS A 435 14.02 -8.14 18.88
N GLY A 436 12.71 -8.09 19.12
CA GLY A 436 11.99 -6.84 19.40
C GLY A 436 11.49 -6.09 18.17
N PHE A 437 11.80 -6.56 16.95
CA PHE A 437 11.20 -6.00 15.74
C PHE A 437 9.68 -6.23 15.74
N VAL A 438 8.90 -5.17 15.51
CA VAL A 438 7.45 -5.25 15.38
C VAL A 438 7.09 -5.86 14.04
N GLN A 439 6.74 -7.15 14.06
CA GLN A 439 6.35 -7.86 12.84
C GLN A 439 4.89 -7.57 12.47
N MET A 440 3.99 -7.59 13.46
CA MET A 440 2.57 -7.42 13.27
C MET A 440 2.00 -6.54 14.38
N GLU A 441 0.94 -5.77 14.10
CA GLU A 441 0.32 -4.90 15.09
C GLU A 441 -1.14 -4.57 14.74
N GLU A 442 -1.93 -4.22 15.76
CA GLU A 442 -3.31 -3.77 15.62
C GLU A 442 -3.60 -2.62 16.58
N GLN A 443 -4.40 -1.65 16.14
CA GLN A 443 -4.90 -0.57 16.98
C GLN A 443 -6.42 -0.67 17.12
N LEU A 444 -6.87 -0.72 18.36
CA LEU A 444 -8.28 -0.89 18.72
C LEU A 444 -8.79 0.36 19.45
N PRO A 445 -9.93 0.93 19.05
CA PRO A 445 -10.55 2.01 19.82
C PRO A 445 -11.06 1.48 21.16
N VAL A 446 -10.73 2.17 22.24
CA VAL A 446 -11.19 1.85 23.61
C VAL A 446 -12.34 2.76 23.99
N LYS A 447 -12.18 4.06 23.78
CA LYS A 447 -13.13 5.07 24.18
C LYS A 447 -12.98 6.30 23.31
N ALA A 448 -14.09 6.80 22.76
CA ALA A 448 -14.11 8.11 22.12
C ALA A 448 -14.01 9.23 23.18
N ALA A 449 -13.48 10.37 22.79
CA ALA A 449 -13.53 11.56 23.61
C ALA A 449 -14.97 11.92 23.95
N GLY A 450 -15.21 12.34 25.18
CA GLY A 450 -16.48 12.91 25.58
C GLY A 450 -16.77 14.20 24.82
N VAL A 451 -18.01 14.65 24.86
CA VAL A 451 -18.37 15.94 24.29
C VAL A 451 -17.73 17.02 25.17
N ASN A 452 -16.68 17.65 24.64
CA ASN A 452 -16.09 18.82 25.28
C ASN A 452 -17.08 19.99 25.22
N PRO A 453 -17.12 20.88 26.24
CA PRO A 453 -17.87 22.11 26.14
C PRO A 453 -17.49 22.85 24.86
N SER A 454 -18.47 23.37 24.16
CA SER A 454 -18.22 24.17 22.94
C SER A 454 -17.36 25.39 23.29
N LEU A 455 -16.57 25.88 22.34
CA LEU A 455 -15.79 27.12 22.50
C LEU A 455 -16.69 28.26 22.98
N LYS A 456 -17.93 28.28 22.55
CA LYS A 456 -18.95 29.27 22.97
C LYS A 456 -19.25 29.16 24.48
N GLU A 457 -19.34 27.95 25.01
CA GLU A 457 -19.57 27.71 26.45
C GLU A 457 -18.34 28.06 27.28
N VAL A 458 -17.16 27.62 26.84
CA VAL A 458 -15.88 27.90 27.53
C VAL A 458 -15.61 29.41 27.61
N THR A 459 -15.92 30.15 26.57
CA THR A 459 -15.62 31.58 26.47
C THR A 459 -16.77 32.47 26.94
N ALA A 460 -17.89 31.93 27.37
CA ALA A 460 -19.11 32.69 27.71
C ALA A 460 -18.92 33.73 28.80
N SER A 461 -18.02 33.53 29.77
CA SER A 461 -17.71 34.43 30.87
C SER A 461 -16.57 35.42 30.59
N MET A 462 -15.88 35.25 29.44
CA MET A 462 -14.74 36.10 29.06
C MET A 462 -15.20 37.43 28.46
N ALA A 463 -14.34 38.44 28.50
CA ALA A 463 -14.62 39.74 27.88
C ALA A 463 -14.70 39.58 26.34
N LYS A 464 -15.74 40.17 25.74
CA LYS A 464 -15.91 40.15 24.27
C LYS A 464 -14.71 40.79 23.57
N PRO A 465 -14.17 40.22 22.50
CA PRO A 465 -13.13 40.86 21.71
C PRO A 465 -13.61 42.21 21.13
N LYS A 466 -12.69 43.15 20.96
CA LYS A 466 -12.92 44.43 20.31
C LYS A 466 -12.69 44.26 18.81
N MET A 467 -13.62 44.83 18.02
CA MET A 467 -13.49 44.86 16.56
C MET A 467 -13.29 46.31 16.11
N THR A 468 -12.44 46.53 15.11
CA THR A 468 -12.21 47.84 14.48
C THR A 468 -12.05 47.61 12.97
N GLU A 469 -12.69 48.42 12.18
CA GLU A 469 -12.52 48.47 10.72
C GLU A 469 -11.40 49.45 10.36
N GLU A 470 -10.41 49.00 9.59
CA GLU A 470 -9.22 49.77 9.21
C GLU A 470 -9.02 49.66 7.68
N GLY A 471 -9.82 50.48 6.94
CA GLY A 471 -9.80 50.43 5.48
C GLY A 471 -10.25 49.07 4.90
N ASP A 472 -9.36 48.40 4.21
CA ASP A 472 -9.63 47.08 3.63
C ASP A 472 -9.50 45.93 4.64
N PHE A 473 -9.25 46.22 5.90
CA PHE A 473 -9.02 45.24 6.95
C PHE A 473 -10.05 45.35 8.08
N THR A 474 -10.34 44.20 8.68
CA THR A 474 -11.05 44.06 9.94
C THR A 474 -10.11 43.55 11.01
N ARG A 475 -9.85 44.33 12.04
CA ARG A 475 -9.02 43.98 13.19
C ARG A 475 -9.90 43.50 14.35
N VAL A 476 -9.58 42.36 14.89
CA VAL A 476 -10.21 41.78 16.09
C VAL A 476 -9.13 41.53 17.14
N GLU A 477 -9.30 42.14 18.33
CA GLU A 477 -8.31 42.02 19.41
C GLU A 477 -8.98 41.64 20.74
N GLY A 478 -8.28 40.82 21.50
CA GLY A 478 -8.69 40.40 22.84
C GLY A 478 -7.48 40.15 23.74
N ASN A 479 -7.74 39.53 24.88
CA ASN A 479 -6.66 39.26 25.82
C ASN A 479 -5.65 38.28 25.20
N GLY A 480 -4.44 38.76 24.92
CA GLY A 480 -3.34 37.94 24.39
C GLY A 480 -3.40 37.64 22.89
N PHE A 481 -4.34 38.19 22.14
CA PHE A 481 -4.39 37.95 20.70
C PHE A 481 -4.80 39.19 19.88
N VAL A 482 -4.33 39.19 18.65
CA VAL A 482 -4.76 40.12 17.58
C VAL A 482 -4.91 39.33 16.29
N ALA A 483 -6.09 39.39 15.67
CA ALA A 483 -6.39 38.82 14.36
C ALA A 483 -6.80 39.96 13.39
N VAL A 484 -6.15 40.00 12.23
CA VAL A 484 -6.48 40.99 11.17
C VAL A 484 -6.97 40.21 9.95
N PHE A 485 -8.13 40.58 9.45
CA PHE A 485 -8.74 39.96 8.27
C PHE A 485 -8.64 40.89 7.06
N ASP A 486 -8.29 40.34 5.90
CA ASP A 486 -8.32 41.01 4.61
C ASP A 486 -9.73 40.92 4.01
N ASN A 487 -10.45 42.01 3.97
CA ASN A 487 -11.83 42.09 3.48
C ASN A 487 -11.94 42.03 1.95
N LYS A 488 -10.80 42.10 1.20
CA LYS A 488 -10.78 41.89 -0.25
C LYS A 488 -10.62 40.44 -0.62
N GLN A 489 -9.84 39.68 0.17
CA GLN A 489 -9.56 38.27 -0.08
C GLN A 489 -10.38 37.29 0.77
N GLY A 490 -10.99 37.76 1.87
CA GLY A 490 -11.80 36.94 2.78
C GLY A 490 -10.96 35.94 3.59
N THR A 491 -9.80 36.35 4.07
CA THR A 491 -8.89 35.51 4.83
C THR A 491 -8.20 36.27 5.96
N LEU A 492 -7.53 35.54 6.86
CA LEU A 492 -6.61 36.12 7.84
C LEU A 492 -5.41 36.76 7.14
N HIS A 493 -5.18 38.03 7.39
CA HIS A 493 -3.97 38.75 6.96
C HIS A 493 -2.84 38.57 7.99
N SER A 494 -3.17 38.66 9.27
CA SER A 494 -2.20 38.49 10.38
C SER A 494 -2.88 37.83 11.58
N LEU A 495 -2.12 37.04 12.32
CA LEU A 495 -2.54 36.44 13.58
C LEU A 495 -1.39 36.44 14.57
N VAL A 496 -1.59 37.12 15.70
CA VAL A 496 -0.59 37.26 16.76
C VAL A 496 -1.17 36.71 18.06
N TYR A 497 -0.43 35.80 18.71
CA TYR A 497 -0.72 35.33 20.06
C TYR A 497 0.44 35.68 21.00
N ASN A 498 0.12 36.38 22.09
CA ASN A 498 1.11 36.78 23.11
C ASN A 498 2.37 37.41 22.51
N GLY A 499 2.17 38.30 21.51
CA GLY A 499 3.24 39.01 20.81
C GLY A 499 3.98 38.19 19.74
N LYS A 500 3.61 36.93 19.51
CA LYS A 500 4.23 36.06 18.48
C LYS A 500 3.35 36.00 17.23
N GLN A 501 3.95 36.31 16.08
CA GLN A 501 3.29 36.16 14.77
C GLN A 501 3.16 34.68 14.42
N MET A 502 1.95 34.23 14.10
CA MET A 502 1.62 32.84 13.81
C MET A 502 1.45 32.55 12.33
N LEU A 503 1.22 33.58 11.50
CA LEU A 503 1.08 33.47 10.05
C LEU A 503 2.12 34.39 9.38
N ARG A 504 2.60 33.99 8.20
CA ARG A 504 3.26 34.96 7.31
C ARG A 504 2.21 35.98 6.89
N GLU A 505 2.54 37.28 6.99
CA GLU A 505 1.62 38.36 6.72
C GLU A 505 1.07 38.28 5.30
N GLY A 506 -0.25 38.36 5.17
CA GLY A 506 -0.99 38.22 3.91
C GLY A 506 -1.18 36.79 3.42
N GLU A 507 -0.61 35.78 4.10
CA GLU A 507 -0.64 34.37 3.68
C GLU A 507 -1.48 33.47 4.61
N GLY A 508 -2.61 33.99 5.06
CA GLY A 508 -3.60 33.21 5.82
C GLY A 508 -4.31 32.15 4.98
N PRO A 509 -5.22 31.38 5.60
CA PRO A 509 -5.88 30.26 4.92
C PRO A 509 -6.68 30.73 3.69
N LYS A 510 -6.30 30.24 2.51
CA LYS A 510 -6.95 30.47 1.21
C LYS A 510 -7.35 29.14 0.60
N LEU A 511 -8.46 29.11 -0.14
CA LEU A 511 -8.90 27.91 -0.86
C LEU A 511 -7.81 27.44 -1.81
N ASP A 512 -7.48 26.16 -1.72
CA ASP A 512 -6.53 25.47 -2.59
C ASP A 512 -7.14 24.16 -3.08
N ALA A 513 -7.13 23.96 -4.38
CA ALA A 513 -7.73 22.81 -5.04
C ALA A 513 -6.73 22.03 -5.91
N LEU A 514 -5.44 22.34 -5.81
CA LEU A 514 -4.40 21.66 -6.57
C LEU A 514 -3.38 20.96 -5.65
N ARG A 515 -2.91 19.80 -6.07
CA ARG A 515 -1.68 19.15 -5.62
C ARG A 515 -0.79 18.89 -6.83
N ALA A 516 0.49 18.61 -6.59
CA ALA A 516 1.37 18.13 -7.65
C ALA A 516 0.78 16.85 -8.27
N PRO A 517 0.72 16.75 -9.61
CA PRO A 517 0.29 15.53 -10.27
C PRO A 517 1.18 14.35 -9.90
N THR A 518 0.60 13.18 -9.75
CA THR A 518 1.31 11.90 -9.68
C THR A 518 1.24 11.22 -11.05
N ASP A 519 2.02 10.17 -11.23
CA ASP A 519 2.04 9.42 -12.50
C ASP A 519 0.64 8.86 -12.88
N ASN A 520 -0.17 8.53 -11.89
CA ASN A 520 -1.57 8.11 -12.11
C ASN A 520 -2.50 9.23 -12.60
N ASP A 521 -2.10 10.46 -12.51
CA ASP A 521 -2.92 11.62 -12.92
C ASP A 521 -2.68 12.02 -14.40
N ASN A 522 -1.84 11.30 -15.14
CA ASN A 522 -1.42 11.66 -16.50
C ASN A 522 -2.57 11.85 -17.50
N TRP A 523 -3.73 11.21 -17.26
CA TRP A 523 -4.93 11.30 -18.09
C TRP A 523 -5.88 12.42 -17.66
N MET A 524 -5.66 13.08 -16.48
CA MET A 524 -6.60 14.07 -15.93
C MET A 524 -5.96 15.38 -15.43
N TYR A 525 -4.64 15.50 -15.36
CA TYR A 525 -4.01 16.70 -14.84
C TYR A 525 -4.22 17.95 -15.75
N GLN A 526 -4.30 17.76 -17.07
CA GLN A 526 -4.49 18.88 -18.00
C GLN A 526 -5.77 19.67 -17.72
N PRO A 527 -6.96 19.07 -17.50
CA PRO A 527 -8.15 19.77 -17.05
C PRO A 527 -7.95 20.64 -15.81
N TRP A 528 -7.10 20.25 -14.86
CA TRP A 528 -6.84 21.05 -13.64
C TRP A 528 -6.16 22.37 -14.00
N TYR A 529 -5.15 22.34 -14.86
CA TYR A 529 -4.45 23.55 -15.30
C TYR A 529 -5.29 24.37 -16.27
N GLN A 530 -6.01 23.74 -17.19
CA GLN A 530 -6.94 24.40 -18.12
C GLN A 530 -8.06 25.15 -17.41
N ASN A 531 -8.49 24.68 -16.23
CA ASN A 531 -9.47 25.34 -15.36
C ASN A 531 -8.81 26.24 -14.28
N GLY A 532 -7.50 26.43 -14.33
CA GLY A 532 -6.78 27.42 -13.52
C GLY A 532 -6.60 27.07 -12.05
N LEU A 533 -6.72 25.76 -11.64
CA LEU A 533 -6.59 25.38 -10.23
C LEU A 533 -5.22 25.75 -9.63
N HIS A 534 -4.18 25.92 -10.46
CA HIS A 534 -2.81 26.25 -10.05
C HIS A 534 -2.60 27.71 -9.63
N ASN A 535 -3.51 28.63 -9.95
CA ASN A 535 -3.32 30.08 -9.74
C ASN A 535 -4.63 30.79 -9.35
N LEU A 536 -5.37 30.21 -8.39
CA LEU A 536 -6.62 30.82 -7.91
C LEU A 536 -6.35 32.19 -7.25
N LYS A 537 -7.08 33.21 -7.68
CA LYS A 537 -7.18 34.53 -7.04
C LYS A 537 -8.50 34.61 -6.33
N HIS A 538 -8.48 35.17 -5.13
CA HIS A 538 -9.63 35.23 -4.25
C HIS A 538 -10.19 36.66 -4.19
N LYS A 539 -11.50 36.81 -4.34
CA LYS A 539 -12.20 38.11 -4.31
C LYS A 539 -13.45 37.99 -3.47
N VAL A 540 -13.56 38.80 -2.46
CA VAL A 540 -14.80 38.95 -1.69
C VAL A 540 -15.85 39.67 -2.54
N VAL A 541 -17.02 39.06 -2.66
CA VAL A 541 -18.20 39.62 -3.35
C VAL A 541 -19.28 40.04 -2.37
N ALA A 542 -19.26 39.53 -1.14
CA ALA A 542 -20.12 39.97 -0.06
C ALA A 542 -19.44 39.79 1.30
N LEU A 543 -19.63 40.74 2.20
CA LEU A 543 -19.21 40.69 3.59
C LEU A 543 -20.38 41.07 4.50
N LYS A 544 -20.63 40.28 5.51
CA LYS A 544 -21.56 40.59 6.59
C LYS A 544 -20.87 40.35 7.94
N VAL A 545 -20.94 41.34 8.81
CA VAL A 545 -20.42 41.23 10.17
C VAL A 545 -21.58 40.99 11.13
N LEU A 546 -21.45 39.97 11.99
CA LEU A 546 -22.37 39.71 13.07
C LEU A 546 -21.63 39.82 14.40
N GLU A 547 -22.00 40.80 15.18
CA GLU A 547 -21.56 40.89 16.57
C GLU A 547 -22.56 40.17 17.46
N GLY A 548 -22.06 39.23 18.29
CA GLY A 548 -22.90 38.57 19.26
C GLY A 548 -23.58 39.56 20.21
N ASN A 549 -24.85 39.36 20.52
CA ASN A 549 -25.59 40.18 21.48
C ASN A 549 -24.95 40.12 22.87
N LYS A 550 -24.76 41.28 23.50
CA LYS A 550 -24.28 41.39 24.89
C LYS A 550 -25.04 40.39 25.79
N GLY A 551 -24.30 39.48 26.45
CA GLY A 551 -24.84 38.50 27.39
C GLY A 551 -25.31 37.16 26.78
N LYS A 552 -25.30 36.99 25.43
CA LYS A 552 -25.63 35.70 24.77
C LYS A 552 -24.51 35.09 23.94
N SER A 553 -23.53 35.85 23.48
CA SER A 553 -22.37 35.36 22.74
C SER A 553 -21.24 36.38 22.79
N ASN A 554 -20.09 35.98 23.30
CA ASN A 554 -18.87 36.80 23.34
C ASN A 554 -17.99 36.53 22.11
N THR A 555 -18.61 36.44 20.93
CA THR A 555 -17.96 36.18 19.65
C THR A 555 -18.14 37.30 18.67
N ILE A 556 -17.22 37.39 17.71
CA ILE A 556 -17.36 38.16 16.48
C ILE A 556 -17.42 37.18 15.32
N GLN A 557 -18.36 37.36 14.40
CA GLN A 557 -18.47 36.56 13.20
C GLN A 557 -18.32 37.41 11.96
N LEU A 558 -17.39 37.04 11.08
CA LEU A 558 -17.22 37.63 9.76
C LEU A 558 -17.70 36.61 8.72
N MET A 559 -18.71 36.97 7.96
CA MET A 559 -19.30 36.12 6.93
C MET A 559 -18.89 36.67 5.56
N TYR A 560 -18.08 35.91 4.84
CA TYR A 560 -17.66 36.25 3.49
C TYR A 560 -18.31 35.34 2.46
N THR A 561 -18.69 35.92 1.32
CA THR A 561 -18.83 35.17 0.07
C THR A 561 -17.61 35.49 -0.79
N VAL A 562 -16.81 34.49 -1.11
CA VAL A 562 -15.54 34.62 -1.85
C VAL A 562 -15.66 33.91 -3.16
N GLU A 563 -15.42 34.59 -4.27
CA GLU A 563 -15.16 33.95 -5.56
C GLU A 563 -13.65 33.67 -5.72
N SER A 564 -13.30 32.46 -6.16
CA SER A 564 -11.93 32.03 -6.39
C SER A 564 -11.80 31.56 -7.84
N GLN A 565 -11.06 32.32 -8.65
CA GLN A 565 -10.88 32.07 -10.08
C GLN A 565 -9.45 32.43 -10.51
N ALA A 566 -8.88 31.67 -11.44
CA ALA A 566 -7.60 32.00 -12.05
C ALA A 566 -7.77 33.17 -13.06
N PRO A 567 -6.71 33.95 -13.32
CA PRO A 567 -6.76 35.00 -14.36
C PRO A 567 -6.90 34.39 -15.76
N ASN A 568 -6.31 33.24 -16.04
CA ASN A 568 -6.32 32.58 -17.36
C ASN A 568 -6.18 31.09 -17.24
N ALA A 569 -6.46 30.39 -18.37
CA ALA A 569 -6.15 28.99 -18.52
C ALA A 569 -4.63 28.75 -18.60
N ALA A 570 -4.21 27.56 -18.27
CA ALA A 570 -2.83 27.12 -18.45
C ALA A 570 -2.75 25.67 -18.93
N ALA A 571 -1.56 25.27 -19.37
CA ALA A 571 -1.21 23.88 -19.65
C ALA A 571 0.01 23.49 -18.83
N LEU A 572 0.04 22.24 -18.38
CA LEU A 572 1.25 21.63 -17.82
C LEU A 572 2.05 21.01 -18.96
N LEU A 573 3.27 21.49 -19.16
CA LEU A 573 4.18 21.04 -20.21
C LEU A 573 5.37 20.30 -19.60
N GLY A 574 5.84 19.31 -20.29
CA GLY A 574 6.93 18.44 -19.85
C GLY A 574 6.41 17.03 -19.62
N GLY A 575 7.25 16.12 -19.18
CA GLY A 575 6.74 14.84 -18.73
C GLY A 575 7.57 13.61 -19.03
N THR A 576 8.57 13.67 -19.91
CA THR A 576 9.47 12.52 -20.04
C THR A 576 10.62 12.52 -19.03
N SER A 577 10.90 13.66 -18.38
CA SER A 577 11.99 13.79 -17.40
C SER A 577 11.54 14.21 -15.99
N GLY A 578 10.22 14.12 -15.69
CA GLY A 578 9.70 14.59 -14.40
C GLY A 578 9.79 16.10 -14.17
N ARG A 579 10.26 16.86 -15.17
CA ARG A 579 10.36 18.32 -15.12
C ARG A 579 9.17 18.92 -15.81
N TYR A 580 8.22 19.36 -15.03
CA TYR A 580 7.02 20.04 -15.51
C TYR A 580 7.19 21.55 -15.47
N SER A 581 6.62 22.25 -16.45
CA SER A 581 6.45 23.70 -16.44
C SER A 581 5.00 24.05 -16.71
N VAL A 582 4.51 25.08 -16.01
CA VAL A 582 3.17 25.64 -16.26
C VAL A 582 3.30 26.74 -17.31
N LYS A 583 2.52 26.63 -18.38
CA LYS A 583 2.44 27.66 -19.41
C LYS A 583 1.03 28.26 -19.39
N GLU A 584 0.91 29.48 -18.90
CA GLU A 584 -0.34 30.26 -18.95
C GLU A 584 -0.58 30.83 -20.35
N ASP A 585 -1.85 30.83 -20.76
CA ASP A 585 -2.30 31.50 -21.98
C ASP A 585 -2.83 32.90 -21.62
N THR A 586 -1.93 33.86 -21.52
CA THR A 586 -2.29 35.26 -21.16
C THR A 586 -3.16 35.94 -22.20
N ASN A 587 -3.34 35.38 -23.41
CA ASN A 587 -4.23 35.88 -24.44
C ASN A 587 -5.68 35.41 -24.27
N LYS A 588 -5.94 34.51 -23.32
CA LYS A 588 -7.27 33.98 -23.00
C LYS A 588 -7.59 34.21 -21.53
N PRO A 589 -7.89 35.44 -21.12
CA PRO A 589 -8.31 35.73 -19.74
C PRO A 589 -9.66 35.06 -19.45
N PHE A 590 -9.83 34.57 -18.21
CA PHE A 590 -11.08 33.97 -17.76
C PHE A 590 -12.15 35.06 -17.58
N GLY A 591 -13.32 34.79 -18.13
CA GLY A 591 -14.53 35.55 -17.94
C GLY A 591 -15.41 35.02 -16.78
N PRO A 592 -16.56 35.64 -16.57
CA PRO A 592 -17.46 35.29 -15.45
C PRO A 592 -18.07 33.90 -15.55
N ASP A 593 -18.11 33.29 -16.76
CA ASP A 593 -18.68 31.95 -17.00
C ASP A 593 -17.63 30.85 -16.98
N ASP A 594 -16.34 31.21 -16.96
CA ASP A 594 -15.25 30.27 -16.84
C ASP A 594 -15.20 29.66 -15.44
N PHE A 595 -14.41 28.60 -15.27
CA PHE A 595 -14.35 27.85 -14.02
C PHE A 595 -14.03 28.73 -12.82
N LYS A 596 -14.86 28.65 -11.79
CA LYS A 596 -14.65 29.31 -10.50
C LYS A 596 -15.27 28.54 -9.34
N PHE A 597 -14.71 28.74 -8.16
CA PHE A 597 -15.36 28.38 -6.90
C PHE A 597 -16.08 29.57 -6.30
N THR A 598 -17.22 29.31 -5.65
CA THR A 598 -17.88 30.21 -4.73
C THR A 598 -17.83 29.60 -3.34
N THR A 599 -17.24 30.32 -2.39
CA THR A 599 -17.09 29.87 -1.00
C THR A 599 -17.87 30.78 -0.07
N ASN A 600 -18.81 30.21 0.68
CA ASN A 600 -19.47 30.90 1.79
C ASN A 600 -18.73 30.54 3.09
N GLN A 601 -18.07 31.52 3.68
CA GLN A 601 -17.24 31.37 4.87
C GLN A 601 -17.90 32.02 6.07
N ILE A 602 -17.82 31.39 7.24
CA ILE A 602 -18.17 31.98 8.53
C ILE A 602 -16.93 31.85 9.42
N TRP A 603 -16.28 32.95 9.67
CA TRP A 603 -15.20 33.06 10.64
C TRP A 603 -15.78 33.45 11.99
N THR A 604 -15.67 32.60 12.99
CA THR A 604 -16.09 32.88 14.36
C THR A 604 -14.86 33.09 15.24
N ILE A 605 -14.71 34.30 15.77
CA ILE A 605 -13.61 34.68 16.66
C ILE A 605 -14.16 34.68 18.11
N TYR A 606 -13.57 33.82 18.95
CA TYR A 606 -13.94 33.65 20.34
C TYR A 606 -13.14 34.56 21.27
N ALA A 607 -13.62 34.72 22.50
CA ALA A 607 -13.04 35.63 23.46
C ALA A 607 -11.63 35.23 23.97
N ASP A 608 -11.29 33.96 23.86
CA ASP A 608 -9.97 33.41 24.18
C ASP A 608 -8.96 33.49 23.02
N GLY A 609 -9.39 34.01 21.86
CA GLY A 609 -8.59 34.08 20.64
C GLY A 609 -8.71 32.85 19.75
N SER A 610 -9.47 31.84 20.11
CA SER A 610 -9.80 30.73 19.22
C SER A 610 -10.55 31.25 18.00
N ILE A 611 -10.21 30.72 16.81
CA ILE A 611 -10.83 31.14 15.53
C ILE A 611 -11.31 29.86 14.83
N GLU A 612 -12.60 29.84 14.52
CA GLU A 612 -13.25 28.77 13.76
C GLU A 612 -13.61 29.26 12.37
N LEU A 613 -13.29 28.46 11.34
CA LEU A 613 -13.71 28.68 9.97
C LEU A 613 -14.68 27.58 9.54
N GLN A 614 -15.91 27.95 9.24
CA GLN A 614 -16.88 27.08 8.57
C GLN A 614 -17.01 27.52 7.12
N SER A 615 -16.92 26.58 6.17
CA SER A 615 -16.91 26.87 4.73
C SER A 615 -17.84 25.94 3.96
N GLY A 616 -18.74 26.51 3.19
CA GLY A 616 -19.49 25.85 2.15
C GLY A 616 -18.90 26.19 0.78
N ILE A 617 -18.36 25.21 0.06
CA ILE A 617 -17.64 25.40 -1.20
C ILE A 617 -18.47 24.80 -2.33
N THR A 618 -18.69 25.57 -3.40
CA THR A 618 -19.34 25.14 -4.64
C THR A 618 -18.51 25.55 -5.84
N SER A 619 -18.63 24.85 -6.96
CA SER A 619 -18.07 25.27 -8.24
C SER A 619 -19.17 25.39 -9.28
N ASN A 620 -18.94 26.19 -10.32
CA ASN A 620 -19.85 26.31 -11.47
C ASN A 620 -19.68 25.15 -12.49
N ASN A 621 -18.75 24.21 -12.25
CA ASN A 621 -18.56 22.99 -13.06
C ASN A 621 -18.40 21.78 -12.16
N SER A 622 -19.47 21.02 -11.98
CA SER A 622 -19.49 19.79 -11.18
C SER A 622 -18.85 18.57 -11.87
N SER A 623 -18.53 18.66 -13.16
CA SER A 623 -17.93 17.57 -13.93
C SER A 623 -16.40 17.52 -13.79
N LEU A 624 -15.77 18.60 -13.30
CA LEU A 624 -14.33 18.63 -13.07
C LEU A 624 -13.99 17.80 -11.83
N VAL A 625 -13.27 16.71 -12.03
CA VAL A 625 -12.73 15.89 -10.94
C VAL A 625 -11.56 16.64 -10.29
N LEU A 626 -11.70 16.98 -9.02
CA LEU A 626 -10.69 17.73 -8.28
C LEU A 626 -9.63 16.79 -7.68
N PRO A 627 -8.33 17.15 -7.75
CA PRO A 627 -7.27 16.35 -7.12
C PRO A 627 -7.29 16.44 -5.58
N ARG A 628 -7.76 17.56 -5.06
CA ARG A 628 -8.04 17.80 -3.64
C ARG A 628 -8.91 19.05 -3.49
N ILE A 629 -9.38 19.28 -2.28
CA ILE A 629 -9.96 20.55 -1.85
C ILE A 629 -9.57 20.82 -0.40
N GLY A 630 -9.15 22.03 -0.09
CA GLY A 630 -8.69 22.40 1.24
C GLY A 630 -8.30 23.87 1.34
N TYR A 631 -7.65 24.20 2.43
CA TYR A 631 -7.08 25.53 2.66
C TYR A 631 -5.56 25.42 2.81
N ALA A 632 -4.85 26.32 2.17
CA ALA A 632 -3.40 26.46 2.31
C ALA A 632 -3.07 27.80 3.00
N MET A 633 -2.03 27.81 3.84
CA MET A 633 -1.51 29.00 4.51
C MET A 633 -0.01 28.89 4.64
N GLN A 634 0.68 30.03 4.86
CA GLN A 634 2.12 30.03 5.12
C GLN A 634 2.38 30.47 6.56
N LEU A 635 3.32 29.75 7.19
CA LEU A 635 3.77 30.04 8.55
C LEU A 635 5.14 30.74 8.51
N PRO A 636 5.50 31.52 9.56
CA PRO A 636 6.83 32.09 9.69
C PRO A 636 7.92 31.02 9.69
N GLU A 637 9.08 31.34 9.12
CA GLU A 637 10.23 30.42 9.02
C GLU A 637 10.68 29.84 10.37
N ALA A 638 10.47 30.56 11.48
CA ALA A 638 10.77 30.09 12.82
C ALA A 638 9.90 28.90 13.28
N LEU A 639 8.79 28.63 12.60
CA LEU A 639 7.88 27.52 12.92
C LEU A 639 8.15 26.30 12.03
N GLN A 640 9.34 25.71 12.18
CA GLN A 640 9.81 24.59 11.35
C GLN A 640 9.32 23.23 11.79
N GLN A 641 8.95 23.07 13.05
CA GLN A 641 8.45 21.83 13.63
C GLN A 641 6.96 21.90 13.84
N TYR A 642 6.24 20.86 13.45
CA TYR A 642 4.82 20.71 13.73
C TYR A 642 4.51 19.36 14.35
N THR A 643 3.51 19.34 15.22
CA THR A 643 2.96 18.14 15.82
C THR A 643 1.50 18.03 15.42
N TYR A 644 1.08 16.86 15.00
CA TYR A 644 -0.31 16.60 14.66
C TYR A 644 -0.81 15.33 15.34
N TYR A 645 -2.09 15.29 15.64
CA TYR A 645 -2.80 14.13 16.12
C TYR A 645 -3.63 13.55 14.98
N GLY A 646 -3.33 12.32 14.55
CA GLY A 646 -3.99 11.69 13.43
C GLY A 646 -3.25 10.45 12.95
N ARG A 647 -3.62 9.97 11.76
CA ARG A 647 -2.97 8.81 11.14
C ARG A 647 -1.59 9.15 10.59
N GLY A 648 -0.61 8.31 10.89
CA GLY A 648 0.76 8.48 10.43
C GLY A 648 1.67 7.32 10.85
N PRO A 649 3.01 7.49 10.76
CA PRO A 649 3.73 8.66 10.23
C PRO A 649 3.75 8.75 8.69
N GLN A 650 3.43 7.66 7.97
CA GLN A 650 3.39 7.64 6.50
C GLN A 650 2.18 8.41 5.99
N ASN A 651 2.30 8.97 4.78
CA ASN A 651 1.15 9.55 4.11
C ASN A 651 0.05 8.50 3.90
N ASN A 652 -1.19 8.90 4.02
CA ASN A 652 -2.34 8.01 3.90
C ASN A 652 -3.50 8.73 3.19
N TYR A 653 -4.44 7.95 2.68
CA TYR A 653 -5.62 8.39 1.96
C TYR A 653 -6.83 7.60 2.42
N ASN A 654 -8.04 8.00 2.00
CA ASN A 654 -9.28 7.31 2.39
C ASN A 654 -9.28 5.82 2.04
N ASP A 655 -8.62 5.44 0.96
CA ASP A 655 -8.50 4.09 0.43
C ASP A 655 -7.18 3.38 0.82
N ARG A 656 -6.21 4.10 1.45
CA ARG A 656 -4.92 3.56 1.91
C ARG A 656 -4.59 4.14 3.28
N LYS A 657 -5.06 3.52 4.34
CA LYS A 657 -4.92 4.00 5.73
C LYS A 657 -4.81 2.92 6.78
N THR A 658 -4.90 1.65 6.38
CA THR A 658 -4.92 0.52 7.33
C THR A 658 -3.58 0.37 8.04
N GLY A 659 -2.48 0.67 7.35
CA GLY A 659 -1.12 0.66 7.88
C GLY A 659 -0.70 1.95 8.62
N ALA A 660 -1.59 2.93 8.77
CA ALA A 660 -1.32 4.19 9.47
C ALA A 660 -2.18 4.30 10.73
N PHE A 661 -1.54 4.43 11.90
CA PHE A 661 -2.20 4.45 13.19
C PHE A 661 -2.47 5.87 13.69
N ILE A 662 -3.50 6.02 14.53
CA ILE A 662 -3.89 7.31 15.13
C ILE A 662 -3.03 7.53 16.36
N GLU A 663 -2.05 8.43 16.22
CA GLU A 663 -1.10 8.79 17.26
C GLU A 663 -0.75 10.29 17.17
N GLN A 664 -0.02 10.78 18.13
CA GLN A 664 0.61 12.09 18.01
C GLN A 664 1.93 11.94 17.26
N HIS A 665 2.07 12.65 16.16
CA HIS A 665 3.27 12.65 15.34
C HIS A 665 3.91 14.03 15.29
N THR A 666 5.22 14.08 15.35
CA THR A 666 6.00 15.31 15.19
C THR A 666 6.89 15.20 13.97
N SER A 667 6.89 16.21 13.14
CA SER A 667 7.71 16.28 11.93
C SER A 667 8.30 17.68 11.75
N CYS A 668 9.35 17.77 10.91
CA CYS A 668 9.97 19.02 10.52
C CYS A 668 9.69 19.30 9.05
N LEU A 669 9.23 20.51 8.72
CA LEU A 669 8.88 20.92 7.36
C LEU A 669 10.06 20.85 6.37
N LEU A 670 11.30 21.06 6.85
CA LEU A 670 12.51 21.00 6.01
C LEU A 670 12.88 19.60 5.51
N TYR A 671 12.39 18.54 6.19
CA TYR A 671 12.71 17.15 5.83
C TYR A 671 11.57 16.43 5.10
N THR A 672 10.44 17.09 4.90
CA THR A 672 9.25 16.50 4.25
C THR A 672 9.13 16.88 2.77
N SER A 673 10.01 17.73 2.25
CA SER A 673 10.12 17.97 0.82
C SER A 673 10.97 16.86 0.19
N PRO A 674 10.45 16.15 -0.84
CA PRO A 674 11.22 15.13 -1.56
C PRO A 674 12.40 15.74 -2.30
#